data_4e56e624e2889ee9e4bd211bf4d5e089
#
_entry.id   4e56e624e2889ee9e4bd211bf4d5e089
#
_cell.length_a   1.000
_cell.length_b   1.000
_cell.length_c   1.000
_cell.angle_alpha   90.00
_cell.angle_beta   90.00
_cell.angle_gamma   90.00
#
_symmetry.space_group_name_H-M   'P 1'
#
loop_
_entity.id
_entity.type
_entity.pdbx_description
1 polymer ?
#
loop_
_entity_poly.entity_id
_entity_poly.type
_entity_poly.pdbx_seq_one_letter_code
_entity_poly.pdbx_strand_id
1 'polypeptide(L)'
;MSETGPGAGPRFSIIVPVFRVRGFLRACMDSVLAQDFPDFELLAVDDCSPDGSGAILDEYAARDDRVRVLHLPENSGLGPARNAGLARARGDYLLFLDSDDTLVPGALGALAERLAATAHPEILIFDYARTYWDGTIRRNTLSALLDESGAPSFPLTERPRLLDLLQIVWNKAYRRDFVEEHGFTFPPGYYEDAPWTFCTLMTAPRIAVLDRVCLHYRQRRQGGNILRTTSRRHFDVFDQYARVFAHLDAHPELAHWRGHMFRKMVDHYLTVLDKPGRLPRDATAEFFHRAARDYRLRLPANFVRPSGVAGGKYALLARDAYPALAGLKVAGKVRRTVRKHAGKRLRQAKRKAMDLRYQALLRQPLDENLAVYSAYWNRLPSCNPLAVYEKARELAPDVHGVWVVKKELAGTVPAGIDHVVLNSPRYWEVVARAKYLVNNVNFADNVVKREGQIHLQTHHGTPLKSMGTDQKRYPAAAKGMSFRKLLARADRWDFSLSANRHTTEQWERVYPCDFASVDAGYPRNDVYYRATAQDVLDIRERLGIAPGKTAVLYAPTMRDYQVGYVPRLDLERISRALGEHFVLLVRTHYFYDRDPALQQLQERGALIDVSGHPVVEELCLAADALITDYSSIMFDYANLDRPIINYADDWDTYVRSRGVTFDLLSGLPGDTPGVLATTEDELIEAFRSGRWDDERATALRAAFRARFCPWDDGHAAERVVRRVFLGQEALPEPLPQEERTVAPTPRAAAAAAGLVTLPAPRRGCSMR
;
A
#
# COMPACT_ATOMS: atom_id res chain seq x y z
N MET A 1 -14.19 39.61 14.80
CA MET A 1 -13.66 39.34 16.14
C MET A 1 -14.85 38.92 16.99
N SER A 2 -15.09 37.60 17.11
CA SER A 2 -16.12 37.05 17.99
C SER A 2 -15.45 36.69 19.32
N GLU A 3 -15.93 37.29 20.38
CA GLU A 3 -15.54 37.00 21.73
C GLU A 3 -15.89 35.55 22.09
N THR A 4 -14.90 34.68 22.13
CA THR A 4 -15.01 33.39 22.80
C THR A 4 -14.66 33.59 24.26
N GLY A 5 -15.64 33.49 25.15
CA GLY A 5 -15.44 33.52 26.57
C GLY A 5 -14.55 32.37 27.07
N PRO A 6 -13.81 32.48 28.16
CA PRO A 6 -12.98 31.42 28.71
C PRO A 6 -13.85 30.29 29.26
N GLY A 7 -13.95 29.15 28.48
CA GLY A 7 -14.69 27.96 28.90
C GLY A 7 -15.37 27.16 27.79
N ALA A 8 -15.44 27.66 26.57
CA ALA A 8 -16.03 26.91 25.46
C ALA A 8 -15.00 25.93 24.87
N GLY A 9 -15.36 24.64 24.77
CA GLY A 9 -14.60 23.64 24.01
C GLY A 9 -14.53 24.00 22.51
N PRO A 10 -13.80 23.23 21.70
CA PRO A 10 -13.75 23.47 20.26
C PRO A 10 -15.11 23.25 19.61
N ARG A 11 -15.32 23.84 18.43
CA ARG A 11 -16.58 23.65 17.67
C ARG A 11 -16.78 22.19 17.27
N PHE A 12 -15.74 21.51 16.82
CA PHE A 12 -15.81 20.11 16.39
C PHE A 12 -14.86 19.21 17.15
N SER A 13 -15.34 18.04 17.57
CA SER A 13 -14.50 16.87 17.89
C SER A 13 -14.56 15.90 16.74
N ILE A 14 -13.42 15.72 16.06
CA ILE A 14 -13.29 14.78 14.94
C ILE A 14 -12.70 13.48 15.46
N ILE A 15 -13.49 12.41 15.47
CA ILE A 15 -13.10 11.10 16.01
C ILE A 15 -12.67 10.21 14.85
N VAL A 16 -11.41 9.76 14.88
CA VAL A 16 -10.78 8.94 13.84
C VAL A 16 -10.36 7.60 14.44
N PRO A 17 -11.17 6.53 14.28
CA PRO A 17 -10.78 5.17 14.69
C PRO A 17 -9.73 4.62 13.71
N VAL A 18 -8.64 4.04 14.23
CA VAL A 18 -7.49 3.61 13.44
C VAL A 18 -7.18 2.14 13.71
N PHE A 19 -7.22 1.30 12.67
CA PHE A 19 -6.76 -0.08 12.71
C PHE A 19 -6.32 -0.58 11.33
N ARG A 20 -5.04 -0.94 11.20
CA ARG A 20 -4.43 -1.48 9.96
C ARG A 20 -4.66 -0.59 8.73
N VAL A 21 -4.26 0.69 8.81
CA VAL A 21 -4.50 1.69 7.76
C VAL A 21 -3.27 2.52 7.41
N ARG A 22 -2.07 2.04 7.76
CA ARG A 22 -0.79 2.76 7.59
C ARG A 22 -0.67 3.47 6.24
N GLY A 23 -1.00 2.79 5.14
CA GLY A 23 -0.89 3.35 3.78
C GLY A 23 -1.90 4.47 3.44
N PHE A 24 -2.90 4.73 4.28
CA PHE A 24 -3.94 5.74 4.04
C PHE A 24 -3.98 6.82 5.11
N LEU A 25 -3.48 6.50 6.30
CA LEU A 25 -3.63 7.30 7.51
C LEU A 25 -3.10 8.73 7.35
N ARG A 26 -1.92 8.92 6.75
CA ARG A 26 -1.37 10.26 6.53
C ARG A 26 -2.29 11.12 5.68
N ALA A 27 -2.85 10.58 4.60
CA ALA A 27 -3.78 11.33 3.77
C ALA A 27 -5.06 11.73 4.52
N CYS A 28 -5.52 10.90 5.46
CA CYS A 28 -6.65 11.22 6.34
C CYS A 28 -6.30 12.37 7.29
N MET A 29 -5.21 12.23 8.06
CA MET A 29 -4.74 13.23 9.03
C MET A 29 -4.46 14.58 8.37
N ASP A 30 -3.71 14.59 7.26
CA ASP A 30 -3.39 15.80 6.49
C ASP A 30 -4.65 16.49 6.00
N SER A 31 -5.69 15.75 5.57
CA SER A 31 -6.94 16.33 5.09
C SER A 31 -7.74 17.06 6.17
N VAL A 32 -7.58 16.66 7.43
CA VAL A 32 -8.19 17.32 8.59
C VAL A 32 -7.37 18.54 9.01
N LEU A 33 -6.05 18.38 9.12
CA LEU A 33 -5.18 19.45 9.59
C LEU A 33 -5.03 20.60 8.59
N ALA A 34 -5.21 20.32 7.29
CA ALA A 34 -5.21 21.33 6.22
C ALA A 34 -6.53 22.08 6.06
N GLN A 35 -7.53 21.87 6.94
CA GLN A 35 -8.77 22.65 6.90
C GLN A 35 -8.52 24.12 7.29
N ASP A 36 -9.17 25.02 6.60
CA ASP A 36 -9.11 26.47 6.82
C ASP A 36 -9.91 26.95 8.06
N PHE A 37 -10.60 26.04 8.72
CA PHE A 37 -11.36 26.26 9.96
C PHE A 37 -10.58 25.70 11.16
N PRO A 38 -10.03 26.53 12.06
CA PRO A 38 -9.09 26.10 13.10
C PRO A 38 -9.72 25.52 14.36
N ASP A 39 -11.02 25.79 14.61
CA ASP A 39 -11.71 25.51 15.88
C ASP A 39 -12.21 24.05 15.94
N PHE A 40 -11.26 23.11 16.04
CA PHE A 40 -11.53 21.68 16.21
C PHE A 40 -10.45 20.99 17.05
N GLU A 41 -10.79 19.83 17.61
CA GLU A 41 -9.85 18.83 18.10
C GLU A 41 -9.98 17.56 17.24
N LEU A 42 -8.87 16.85 17.05
CA LEU A 42 -8.81 15.56 16.37
C LEU A 42 -8.46 14.47 17.38
N LEU A 43 -9.39 13.56 17.62
CA LEU A 43 -9.26 12.43 18.54
C LEU A 43 -8.97 11.18 17.72
N ALA A 44 -7.70 10.84 17.57
CA ALA A 44 -7.25 9.65 16.87
C ALA A 44 -7.19 8.46 17.84
N VAL A 45 -7.98 7.42 17.59
CA VAL A 45 -8.07 6.25 18.47
C VAL A 45 -7.43 5.06 17.77
N ASP A 46 -6.22 4.72 18.20
CA ASP A 46 -5.52 3.53 17.74
C ASP A 46 -6.06 2.28 18.45
N ASP A 47 -6.76 1.45 17.72
CA ASP A 47 -7.37 0.20 18.21
C ASP A 47 -6.34 -0.95 18.21
N CYS A 48 -5.18 -0.71 18.83
CA CYS A 48 -4.06 -1.64 18.92
C CYS A 48 -3.58 -2.09 17.53
N SER A 49 -3.23 -1.14 16.64
CA SER A 49 -2.81 -1.42 15.27
C SER A 49 -1.43 -2.06 15.21
N PRO A 50 -1.29 -3.28 14.63
CA PRO A 50 0.01 -3.96 14.55
C PRO A 50 0.90 -3.49 13.39
N ASP A 51 0.43 -2.57 12.52
CA ASP A 51 1.09 -2.15 11.29
C ASP A 51 1.88 -0.83 11.42
N GLY A 52 2.11 -0.34 12.65
CA GLY A 52 2.79 0.93 12.90
C GLY A 52 1.91 2.18 12.68
N SER A 53 0.59 2.02 12.50
CA SER A 53 -0.34 3.17 12.41
C SER A 53 -0.29 4.03 13.69
N GLY A 54 -0.17 3.42 14.88
CA GLY A 54 -0.05 4.14 16.15
C GLY A 54 1.13 5.11 16.17
N ALA A 55 2.31 4.67 15.73
CA ALA A 55 3.49 5.54 15.66
C ALA A 55 3.33 6.72 14.68
N ILE A 56 2.53 6.56 13.61
CA ILE A 56 2.18 7.68 12.73
C ILE A 56 1.33 8.70 13.48
N LEU A 57 0.37 8.26 14.28
CA LEU A 57 -0.46 9.16 15.08
C LEU A 57 0.37 9.97 16.08
N ASP A 58 1.34 9.33 16.73
CA ASP A 58 2.24 10.01 17.67
C ASP A 58 3.08 11.11 16.99
N GLU A 59 3.52 10.87 15.74
CA GLU A 59 4.19 11.90 14.95
C GLU A 59 3.30 13.12 14.68
N TYR A 60 2.00 12.93 14.46
CA TYR A 60 1.05 14.03 14.26
C TYR A 60 0.77 14.76 15.56
N ALA A 61 0.59 14.05 16.68
CA ALA A 61 0.39 14.66 18.00
C ALA A 61 1.59 15.50 18.45
N ALA A 62 2.81 15.07 18.09
CA ALA A 62 4.02 15.85 18.38
C ALA A 62 4.15 17.14 17.54
N ARG A 63 3.37 17.30 16.46
CA ARG A 63 3.46 18.44 15.52
C ARG A 63 2.29 19.42 15.63
N ASP A 64 1.14 18.97 16.13
CA ASP A 64 -0.08 19.77 16.18
C ASP A 64 -0.87 19.48 17.46
N ASP A 65 -1.00 20.47 18.33
CA ASP A 65 -1.66 20.38 19.64
C ASP A 65 -3.16 20.07 19.56
N ARG A 66 -3.77 20.22 18.39
CA ARG A 66 -5.17 19.83 18.14
C ARG A 66 -5.34 18.32 18.04
N VAL A 67 -4.26 17.57 17.80
CA VAL A 67 -4.26 16.11 17.69
C VAL A 67 -4.05 15.48 19.06
N ARG A 68 -4.97 14.64 19.45
CA ARG A 68 -4.90 13.86 20.69
C ARG A 68 -5.03 12.37 20.34
N VAL A 69 -4.03 11.58 20.72
CA VAL A 69 -3.98 10.14 20.45
C VAL A 69 -4.44 9.35 21.66
N LEU A 70 -5.23 8.31 21.41
CA LEU A 70 -5.64 7.34 22.41
C LEU A 70 -5.29 5.95 21.89
N HIS A 71 -4.31 5.30 22.54
CA HIS A 71 -3.97 3.90 22.25
C HIS A 71 -4.81 2.97 23.12
N LEU A 72 -5.56 2.05 22.49
CA LEU A 72 -6.29 1.02 23.20
C LEU A 72 -5.36 -0.18 23.48
N PRO A 73 -5.51 -0.84 24.65
CA PRO A 73 -4.62 -1.92 25.04
C PRO A 73 -4.81 -3.20 24.20
N GLU A 74 -5.95 -3.35 23.55
CA GLU A 74 -6.30 -4.48 22.67
C GLU A 74 -7.23 -4.03 21.54
N ASN A 75 -7.31 -4.83 20.47
CA ASN A 75 -8.25 -4.57 19.39
C ASN A 75 -9.70 -4.84 19.84
N SER A 76 -10.42 -3.78 20.07
CA SER A 76 -11.81 -3.80 20.56
C SER A 76 -12.85 -3.72 19.43
N GLY A 77 -12.41 -3.33 18.22
CA GLY A 77 -13.26 -3.14 17.04
C GLY A 77 -13.79 -1.72 16.89
N LEU A 78 -14.39 -1.45 15.73
CA LEU A 78 -14.71 -0.10 15.25
C LEU A 78 -15.67 0.66 16.18
N GLY A 79 -16.75 0.02 16.64
CA GLY A 79 -17.72 0.65 17.54
C GLY A 79 -17.10 1.07 18.89
N PRO A 80 -16.46 0.16 19.64
CA PRO A 80 -15.77 0.50 20.88
C PRO A 80 -14.67 1.57 20.71
N ALA A 81 -13.91 1.54 19.59
CA ALA A 81 -12.92 2.58 19.31
C ALA A 81 -13.56 3.97 19.15
N ARG A 82 -14.70 4.06 18.43
CA ARG A 82 -15.47 5.32 18.35
C ARG A 82 -16.00 5.76 19.72
N ASN A 83 -16.45 4.84 20.56
CA ASN A 83 -16.91 5.15 21.93
C ASN A 83 -15.77 5.69 22.80
N ALA A 84 -14.56 5.15 22.66
CA ALA A 84 -13.40 5.63 23.39
C ALA A 84 -13.03 7.09 23.02
N GLY A 85 -13.18 7.44 21.72
CA GLY A 85 -13.06 8.81 21.25
C GLY A 85 -14.21 9.70 21.74
N LEU A 86 -15.44 9.20 21.66
CA LEU A 86 -16.64 9.91 22.12
C LEU A 86 -16.56 10.32 23.60
N ALA A 87 -16.08 9.43 24.46
CA ALA A 87 -15.90 9.69 25.89
C ALA A 87 -14.85 10.78 26.20
N ARG A 88 -14.05 11.20 25.22
CA ARG A 88 -13.00 12.24 25.34
C ARG A 88 -13.31 13.51 24.56
N ALA A 89 -14.40 13.51 23.79
CA ALA A 89 -14.83 14.64 22.97
C ALA A 89 -15.31 15.83 23.83
N ARG A 90 -14.86 17.03 23.43
CA ARG A 90 -15.19 18.29 24.13
C ARG A 90 -15.89 19.29 23.22
N GLY A 91 -15.88 19.02 21.90
CA GLY A 91 -16.48 19.89 20.90
C GLY A 91 -18.00 19.96 20.98
N ASP A 92 -18.57 21.06 20.51
CA ASP A 92 -20.03 21.22 20.45
C ASP A 92 -20.67 20.16 19.52
N TYR A 93 -19.98 19.80 18.45
CA TYR A 93 -20.40 18.82 17.49
C TYR A 93 -19.38 17.70 17.31
N LEU A 94 -19.88 16.48 17.18
CA LEU A 94 -19.13 15.26 16.93
C LEU A 94 -19.13 14.96 15.45
N LEU A 95 -17.93 14.74 14.88
CA LEU A 95 -17.73 14.20 13.53
C LEU A 95 -16.97 12.88 13.64
N PHE A 96 -17.39 11.89 12.88
CA PHE A 96 -16.64 10.62 12.74
C PHE A 96 -16.01 10.60 11.36
N LEU A 97 -14.76 10.15 11.28
CA LEU A 97 -14.04 10.03 10.02
C LEU A 97 -13.28 8.70 10.01
N ASP A 98 -13.59 7.83 9.08
CA ASP A 98 -12.86 6.58 8.92
C ASP A 98 -11.43 6.88 8.42
N SER A 99 -10.45 6.23 9.01
CA SER A 99 -9.01 6.56 8.83
C SER A 99 -8.43 6.30 7.44
N ASP A 100 -9.21 5.73 6.52
CA ASP A 100 -8.89 5.61 5.10
C ASP A 100 -9.59 6.64 4.19
N ASP A 101 -10.46 7.48 4.76
CA ASP A 101 -11.19 8.53 4.07
C ASP A 101 -10.51 9.91 4.23
N THR A 102 -11.01 10.94 3.53
CA THR A 102 -10.46 12.30 3.61
C THR A 102 -11.55 13.34 3.61
N LEU A 103 -11.38 14.41 4.37
CA LEU A 103 -12.20 15.62 4.24
C LEU A 103 -11.84 16.39 2.96
N VAL A 104 -12.84 17.03 2.37
CA VAL A 104 -12.63 17.94 1.25
C VAL A 104 -12.16 19.31 1.78
N PRO A 105 -11.28 20.04 1.08
CA PRO A 105 -10.90 21.39 1.49
C PRO A 105 -12.11 22.30 1.73
N GLY A 106 -12.11 23.04 2.84
CA GLY A 106 -13.20 23.92 3.25
C GLY A 106 -14.44 23.19 3.78
N ALA A 107 -14.35 21.91 4.11
CA ALA A 107 -15.46 21.13 4.65
C ALA A 107 -15.91 21.63 6.03
N LEU A 108 -14.97 21.83 6.96
CA LEU A 108 -15.29 22.25 8.33
C LEU A 108 -15.90 23.66 8.36
N GLY A 109 -15.39 24.59 7.56
CA GLY A 109 -15.98 25.94 7.42
C GLY A 109 -17.43 25.88 6.94
N ALA A 110 -17.70 25.10 5.87
CA ALA A 110 -19.05 24.94 5.36
C ALA A 110 -20.04 24.29 6.36
N LEU A 111 -19.56 23.30 7.13
CA LEU A 111 -20.34 22.70 8.21
C LEU A 111 -20.66 23.74 9.30
N ALA A 112 -19.68 24.52 9.75
CA ALA A 112 -19.87 25.56 10.75
C ALA A 112 -20.86 26.65 10.31
N GLU A 113 -20.73 27.13 9.06
CA GLU A 113 -21.66 28.09 8.45
C GLU A 113 -23.10 27.54 8.40
N ARG A 114 -23.24 26.29 7.94
CA ARG A 114 -24.57 25.68 7.84
C ARG A 114 -25.22 25.44 9.20
N LEU A 115 -24.44 24.97 10.18
CA LEU A 115 -24.92 24.81 11.56
C LEU A 115 -25.43 26.13 12.16
N ALA A 116 -24.71 27.22 11.94
CA ALA A 116 -25.14 28.54 12.39
C ALA A 116 -26.42 29.00 11.66
N ALA A 117 -26.47 28.85 10.33
CA ALA A 117 -27.62 29.23 9.52
C ALA A 117 -28.91 28.44 9.84
N THR A 118 -28.76 27.25 10.43
CA THR A 118 -29.87 26.34 10.76
C THR A 118 -30.20 26.30 12.25
N ALA A 119 -29.73 27.28 13.02
CA ALA A 119 -29.95 27.43 14.45
C ALA A 119 -29.51 26.19 15.28
N HIS A 120 -28.34 25.64 14.95
CA HIS A 120 -27.69 24.56 15.69
C HIS A 120 -28.58 23.33 15.92
N PRO A 121 -28.96 22.60 14.86
CA PRO A 121 -29.81 21.40 14.96
C PRO A 121 -29.04 20.27 15.67
N GLU A 122 -29.76 19.25 16.11
CA GLU A 122 -29.19 18.05 16.72
C GLU A 122 -28.33 17.25 15.76
N ILE A 123 -28.75 17.23 14.47
CA ILE A 123 -28.00 16.52 13.41
C ILE A 123 -27.94 17.37 12.14
N LEU A 124 -26.74 17.52 11.58
CA LEU A 124 -26.52 18.04 10.22
C LEU A 124 -26.03 16.90 9.33
N ILE A 125 -26.77 16.58 8.26
CA ILE A 125 -26.38 15.58 7.26
C ILE A 125 -25.74 16.29 6.07
N PHE A 126 -24.55 15.86 5.66
CA PHE A 126 -23.85 16.41 4.50
C PHE A 126 -23.54 15.34 3.45
N ASP A 127 -23.18 15.77 2.26
CA ASP A 127 -22.93 14.86 1.15
C ASP A 127 -21.48 14.35 1.10
N TYR A 128 -21.30 13.27 0.36
CA TYR A 128 -20.01 12.64 0.13
C TYR A 128 -19.85 12.17 -1.32
N ALA A 129 -18.62 11.98 -1.75
CA ALA A 129 -18.30 11.33 -3.01
C ALA A 129 -17.47 10.07 -2.79
N ARG A 130 -17.79 9.00 -3.53
CA ARG A 130 -16.97 7.79 -3.55
C ARG A 130 -15.77 8.01 -4.44
N THR A 131 -14.58 7.84 -3.89
CA THR A 131 -13.32 7.86 -4.64
C THR A 131 -12.86 6.43 -4.88
N TYR A 132 -12.80 6.02 -6.15
CA TYR A 132 -12.42 4.67 -6.52
C TYR A 132 -10.92 4.58 -6.78
N TRP A 133 -10.39 3.37 -6.61
CA TRP A 133 -8.97 3.05 -6.88
C TRP A 133 -8.51 3.41 -8.31
N ASP A 134 -9.43 3.56 -9.26
CA ASP A 134 -9.17 3.95 -10.64
C ASP A 134 -9.16 5.49 -10.85
N GLY A 135 -9.25 6.25 -9.77
CA GLY A 135 -9.32 7.71 -9.80
C GLY A 135 -10.71 8.26 -10.13
N THR A 136 -11.70 7.41 -10.39
CA THR A 136 -13.08 7.85 -10.61
C THR A 136 -13.65 8.41 -9.32
N ILE A 137 -14.25 9.59 -9.37
CA ILE A 137 -15.01 10.20 -8.28
C ILE A 137 -16.49 10.17 -8.66
N ARG A 138 -17.33 9.64 -7.78
CA ARG A 138 -18.77 9.60 -7.99
C ARG A 138 -19.49 10.12 -6.76
N ARG A 139 -20.25 11.17 -6.95
CA ARG A 139 -21.11 11.71 -5.92
C ARG A 139 -22.16 10.68 -5.49
N ASN A 140 -22.66 10.79 -4.28
CA ASN A 140 -23.76 10.00 -3.75
C ASN A 140 -24.97 10.02 -4.71
N THR A 141 -25.50 8.85 -5.05
CA THR A 141 -26.64 8.72 -5.99
C THR A 141 -27.95 9.24 -5.43
N LEU A 142 -28.02 9.45 -4.12
CA LEU A 142 -29.19 9.97 -3.40
C LEU A 142 -28.97 11.43 -2.93
N SER A 143 -28.00 12.15 -3.51
CA SER A 143 -27.70 13.54 -3.15
C SER A 143 -28.93 14.47 -3.25
N ALA A 144 -29.85 14.20 -4.16
CA ALA A 144 -31.10 14.96 -4.27
C ALA A 144 -31.97 14.94 -2.98
N LEU A 145 -31.71 14.02 -2.04
CA LEU A 145 -32.40 14.04 -0.73
C LEU A 145 -31.82 15.10 0.22
N LEU A 146 -30.66 15.67 -0.11
CA LEU A 146 -30.00 16.73 0.66
C LEU A 146 -30.34 18.13 0.14
N ASP A 147 -31.37 18.27 -0.68
CA ASP A 147 -31.87 19.56 -1.14
C ASP A 147 -32.17 20.48 0.06
N GLU A 148 -31.61 21.69 0.02
CA GLU A 148 -31.69 22.69 1.08
C GLU A 148 -32.93 23.59 0.98
N SER A 149 -33.76 23.34 0.00
CA SER A 149 -35.07 24.10 -0.15
C SER A 149 -36.01 23.79 1.02
N GLY A 150 -36.75 24.80 1.42
CA GLY A 150 -37.74 24.70 2.52
C GLY A 150 -37.18 25.15 3.88
N ALA A 151 -37.72 24.54 4.96
CA ALA A 151 -37.31 24.90 6.32
C ALA A 151 -35.82 24.64 6.56
N PRO A 152 -35.07 25.56 7.25
CA PRO A 152 -33.65 25.40 7.50
C PRO A 152 -33.31 24.14 8.32
N SER A 153 -34.19 23.77 9.26
CA SER A 153 -34.18 22.52 10.01
C SER A 153 -35.58 21.97 10.19
N PHE A 154 -35.73 20.67 10.28
CA PHE A 154 -37.00 19.97 10.26
C PHE A 154 -36.93 18.65 11.05
N PRO A 155 -38.04 18.12 11.55
CA PRO A 155 -38.11 16.77 12.12
C PRO A 155 -38.06 15.73 11.00
N LEU A 156 -37.55 14.52 11.31
CA LEU A 156 -37.43 13.42 10.34
C LEU A 156 -38.74 13.07 9.62
N THR A 157 -39.91 13.29 10.29
CA THR A 157 -41.23 13.02 9.75
C THR A 157 -41.58 13.82 8.50
N GLU A 158 -40.97 14.99 8.32
CA GLU A 158 -41.15 15.80 7.11
C GLU A 158 -40.33 15.25 5.91
N ARG A 159 -39.18 14.61 6.19
CA ARG A 159 -38.32 14.04 5.16
C ARG A 159 -37.94 12.59 5.46
N PRO A 160 -38.87 11.65 5.54
CA PRO A 160 -38.63 10.25 5.97
C PRO A 160 -37.67 9.51 5.04
N ARG A 161 -37.50 9.96 3.79
CA ARG A 161 -36.56 9.39 2.82
C ARG A 161 -35.10 9.64 3.17
N LEU A 162 -34.75 10.48 4.13
CA LEU A 162 -33.41 10.58 4.66
C LEU A 162 -32.92 9.26 5.27
N LEU A 163 -33.82 8.39 5.72
CA LEU A 163 -33.53 7.02 6.12
C LEU A 163 -33.09 6.11 4.95
N ASP A 164 -33.30 6.53 3.68
CA ASP A 164 -32.80 5.81 2.50
C ASP A 164 -31.34 6.06 2.21
N LEU A 165 -30.74 7.12 2.78
CA LEU A 165 -29.30 7.36 2.70
C LEU A 165 -28.52 6.19 3.28
N LEU A 166 -27.22 6.12 2.93
CA LEU A 166 -26.36 5.09 3.47
C LEU A 166 -26.31 5.14 5.00
N GLN A 167 -26.41 3.97 5.63
CA GLN A 167 -26.43 3.81 7.09
C GLN A 167 -25.00 3.91 7.63
N ILE A 168 -24.52 5.13 7.73
CA ILE A 168 -23.15 5.47 8.11
C ILE A 168 -23.15 6.69 9.02
N VAL A 169 -22.13 6.82 9.82
CA VAL A 169 -22.00 7.92 10.79
C VAL A 169 -21.21 9.10 10.24
N TRP A 170 -20.25 8.86 9.34
CA TRP A 170 -19.22 9.82 8.93
C TRP A 170 -19.70 10.93 7.96
N ASN A 171 -20.94 10.92 7.51
CA ASN A 171 -21.54 12.03 6.74
C ASN A 171 -22.54 12.86 7.55
N LYS A 172 -22.37 12.89 8.86
CA LYS A 172 -23.25 13.63 9.78
C LYS A 172 -22.42 14.30 10.88
N ALA A 173 -22.82 15.51 11.25
CA ALA A 173 -22.38 16.16 12.47
C ALA A 173 -23.49 16.00 13.51
N TYR A 174 -23.14 15.53 14.71
CA TYR A 174 -24.06 15.29 15.80
C TYR A 174 -23.79 16.27 16.92
N ARG A 175 -24.79 16.96 17.44
CA ARG A 175 -24.63 17.82 18.61
C ARG A 175 -24.28 16.97 19.84
N ARG A 176 -23.20 17.30 20.52
CA ARG A 176 -22.65 16.44 21.58
C ARG A 176 -23.61 16.28 22.75
N ASP A 177 -24.23 17.38 23.25
CA ASP A 177 -25.20 17.33 24.35
C ASP A 177 -26.40 16.44 24.03
N PHE A 178 -26.92 16.46 22.79
CA PHE A 178 -27.99 15.56 22.34
C PHE A 178 -27.55 14.10 22.42
N VAL A 179 -26.33 13.77 22.03
CA VAL A 179 -25.79 12.41 22.11
C VAL A 179 -25.64 11.93 23.54
N GLU A 180 -25.12 12.82 24.41
CA GLU A 180 -24.91 12.57 25.84
C GLU A 180 -26.25 12.41 26.59
N GLU A 181 -27.22 13.29 26.36
CA GLU A 181 -28.55 13.29 26.99
C GLU A 181 -29.29 11.96 26.73
N HIS A 182 -29.18 11.44 25.51
CA HIS A 182 -29.87 10.19 25.14
C HIS A 182 -28.99 8.94 25.34
N GLY A 183 -27.75 9.09 25.80
CA GLY A 183 -26.84 7.99 26.07
C GLY A 183 -26.50 7.14 24.84
N PHE A 184 -26.45 7.74 23.64
CA PHE A 184 -26.13 7.01 22.42
C PHE A 184 -24.67 6.51 22.44
N THR A 185 -24.49 5.22 22.17
CA THR A 185 -23.21 4.56 22.05
C THR A 185 -23.19 3.58 20.89
N PHE A 186 -22.00 3.29 20.35
CA PHE A 186 -21.86 2.28 19.31
C PHE A 186 -21.81 0.89 19.93
N PRO A 187 -22.63 -0.06 19.45
CA PRO A 187 -22.51 -1.45 19.87
C PRO A 187 -21.27 -2.13 19.24
N PRO A 188 -20.79 -3.23 19.83
CA PRO A 188 -19.76 -4.05 19.19
C PRO A 188 -20.32 -4.83 18.00
N GLY A 189 -19.40 -5.36 17.14
CA GLY A 189 -19.72 -6.21 16.01
C GLY A 189 -19.85 -5.45 14.68
N TYR A 190 -20.23 -6.17 13.62
CA TYR A 190 -20.46 -5.58 12.30
C TYR A 190 -21.78 -4.81 12.25
N TYR A 191 -21.85 -3.79 11.39
CA TYR A 191 -23.06 -2.96 11.18
C TYR A 191 -23.46 -2.11 12.40
N GLU A 192 -22.50 -1.76 13.25
CA GLU A 192 -22.64 -0.92 14.43
C GLU A 192 -23.22 0.47 14.10
N ASP A 193 -22.99 0.92 12.86
CA ASP A 193 -23.52 2.19 12.35
C ASP A 193 -25.05 2.19 12.23
N ALA A 194 -25.69 1.03 12.05
CA ALA A 194 -27.12 0.94 11.80
C ALA A 194 -27.95 1.38 13.03
N PRO A 195 -27.77 0.84 14.25
CA PRO A 195 -28.50 1.31 15.41
C PRO A 195 -28.16 2.76 15.75
N TRP A 196 -26.90 3.18 15.69
CA TRP A 196 -26.53 4.57 15.89
C TRP A 196 -27.29 5.50 14.93
N THR A 197 -27.19 5.27 13.62
CA THR A 197 -27.77 6.13 12.59
C THR A 197 -29.30 6.18 12.69
N PHE A 198 -29.95 5.05 12.86
CA PHE A 198 -31.43 5.02 12.90
C PHE A 198 -31.96 5.60 14.20
N CYS A 199 -31.40 5.23 15.35
CA CYS A 199 -31.89 5.72 16.62
C CYS A 199 -31.70 7.24 16.75
N THR A 200 -30.49 7.75 16.40
CA THR A 200 -30.25 9.20 16.48
C THR A 200 -31.14 9.99 15.54
N LEU A 201 -31.33 9.54 14.27
CA LEU A 201 -32.20 10.25 13.33
C LEU A 201 -33.70 10.24 13.74
N MET A 202 -34.19 9.12 14.27
CA MET A 202 -35.57 9.03 14.71
C MET A 202 -35.84 9.86 15.98
N THR A 203 -34.82 10.02 16.84
CA THR A 203 -34.98 10.75 18.12
C THR A 203 -34.71 12.25 17.95
N ALA A 204 -33.94 12.67 16.95
CA ALA A 204 -33.55 14.08 16.77
C ALA A 204 -34.76 14.98 16.48
N PRO A 205 -35.05 16.00 17.33
CA PRO A 205 -36.13 16.96 17.09
C PRO A 205 -35.93 17.79 15.82
N ARG A 206 -34.68 18.15 15.51
CA ARG A 206 -34.31 18.99 14.35
C ARG A 206 -33.14 18.40 13.60
N ILE A 207 -33.31 18.21 12.32
CA ILE A 207 -32.31 17.77 11.38
C ILE A 207 -32.14 18.86 10.32
N ALA A 208 -30.88 19.15 9.95
CA ALA A 208 -30.55 19.97 8.79
C ALA A 208 -29.78 19.16 7.76
N VAL A 209 -29.74 19.67 6.54
CA VAL A 209 -28.98 19.07 5.44
C VAL A 209 -28.08 20.11 4.80
N LEU A 210 -26.98 19.61 4.20
CA LEU A 210 -26.02 20.41 3.42
C LEU A 210 -25.75 19.68 2.10
N ASP A 211 -26.14 20.27 0.97
CA ASP A 211 -25.93 19.74 -0.37
C ASP A 211 -24.52 20.03 -0.89
N ARG A 212 -23.51 19.75 -0.08
CA ARG A 212 -22.10 19.89 -0.41
C ARG A 212 -21.33 18.62 -0.09
N VAL A 213 -20.49 18.17 -1.03
CA VAL A 213 -19.53 17.09 -0.78
C VAL A 213 -18.48 17.58 0.21
N CYS A 214 -18.51 17.06 1.42
CA CYS A 214 -17.54 17.38 2.49
C CYS A 214 -16.55 16.24 2.74
N LEU A 215 -16.81 15.04 2.24
CA LEU A 215 -16.00 13.85 2.49
C LEU A 215 -15.82 13.02 1.22
N HIS A 216 -14.60 12.53 1.04
CA HIS A 216 -14.25 11.52 0.04
C HIS A 216 -14.21 10.14 0.68
N TYR A 217 -15.22 9.32 0.41
CA TYR A 217 -15.32 7.93 0.85
C TYR A 217 -14.52 7.03 -0.08
N ARG A 218 -13.38 6.53 0.41
CA ARG A 218 -12.46 5.69 -0.36
C ARG A 218 -13.02 4.29 -0.58
N GLN A 219 -13.10 3.89 -1.84
CA GLN A 219 -13.47 2.53 -2.23
C GLN A 219 -12.21 1.70 -2.45
N ARG A 220 -11.72 1.05 -1.40
CA ARG A 220 -10.61 0.10 -1.53
C ARG A 220 -10.98 -1.02 -2.48
N ARG A 221 -10.04 -1.48 -3.28
CA ARG A 221 -10.29 -2.57 -4.22
C ARG A 221 -10.37 -3.91 -3.49
N GLN A 222 -9.49 -4.14 -2.55
CA GLN A 222 -9.42 -5.31 -1.67
C GLN A 222 -8.94 -4.87 -0.28
N GLY A 223 -9.19 -5.71 0.73
CA GLY A 223 -8.79 -5.48 2.11
C GLY A 223 -9.63 -4.44 2.86
N GLY A 224 -9.80 -4.62 4.16
CA GLY A 224 -10.36 -3.65 5.10
C GLY A 224 -11.86 -3.33 4.97
N ASN A 225 -12.55 -3.75 3.93
CA ASN A 225 -13.99 -3.52 3.83
C ASN A 225 -14.76 -4.72 4.40
N ILE A 226 -15.28 -4.56 5.61
CA ILE A 226 -16.11 -5.52 6.34
C ILE A 226 -17.20 -6.12 5.43
N LEU A 227 -17.81 -5.29 4.56
CA LEU A 227 -18.88 -5.71 3.66
C LEU A 227 -18.45 -6.68 2.55
N ARG A 228 -17.16 -6.92 2.36
CA ARG A 228 -16.61 -7.84 1.35
C ARG A 228 -15.96 -9.09 1.93
N THR A 229 -15.88 -9.21 3.26
CA THR A 229 -15.34 -10.41 3.92
C THR A 229 -16.34 -11.55 3.93
N THR A 230 -15.86 -12.78 3.78
CA THR A 230 -16.69 -13.98 4.00
C THR A 230 -16.60 -14.34 5.48
N SER A 231 -17.65 -14.08 6.25
CA SER A 231 -17.61 -14.25 7.70
C SER A 231 -19.00 -14.54 8.29
N ARG A 232 -19.01 -15.34 9.36
CA ARG A 232 -20.19 -15.49 10.25
C ARG A 232 -20.53 -14.20 11.03
N ARG A 233 -19.59 -13.24 11.13
CA ARG A 233 -19.87 -11.92 11.74
C ARG A 233 -20.97 -11.13 11.04
N HIS A 234 -21.32 -11.48 9.81
CA HIS A 234 -22.53 -10.90 9.18
C HIS A 234 -23.84 -11.23 9.90
N PHE A 235 -23.83 -12.19 10.84
CA PHE A 235 -24.95 -12.45 11.71
C PHE A 235 -25.20 -11.34 12.75
N ASP A 236 -24.19 -10.51 13.03
CA ASP A 236 -24.34 -9.36 13.95
C ASP A 236 -25.45 -8.41 13.51
N VAL A 237 -25.81 -8.40 12.22
CA VAL A 237 -26.93 -7.62 11.69
C VAL A 237 -28.24 -7.88 12.42
N PHE A 238 -28.47 -9.09 12.91
CA PHE A 238 -29.66 -9.45 13.69
C PHE A 238 -29.71 -8.72 15.04
N ASP A 239 -28.58 -8.70 15.72
CA ASP A 239 -28.44 -8.08 17.04
C ASP A 239 -28.50 -6.54 16.91
N GLN A 240 -27.95 -5.99 15.82
CA GLN A 240 -28.03 -4.55 15.54
C GLN A 240 -29.49 -4.10 15.30
N TYR A 241 -30.27 -4.83 14.49
CA TYR A 241 -31.70 -4.51 14.34
C TYR A 241 -32.50 -4.81 15.60
N ALA A 242 -32.11 -5.81 16.41
CA ALA A 242 -32.77 -6.00 17.71
C ALA A 242 -32.63 -4.77 18.60
N ARG A 243 -31.49 -4.08 18.59
CA ARG A 243 -31.26 -2.80 19.31
C ARG A 243 -32.15 -1.67 18.78
N VAL A 244 -32.25 -1.55 17.44
CA VAL A 244 -33.15 -0.56 16.83
C VAL A 244 -34.61 -0.76 17.29
N PHE A 245 -35.09 -2.01 17.30
CA PHE A 245 -36.43 -2.31 17.75
C PHE A 245 -36.63 -2.14 19.26
N ALA A 246 -35.59 -2.46 20.06
CA ALA A 246 -35.64 -2.20 21.51
C ALA A 246 -35.73 -0.68 21.81
N HIS A 247 -35.05 0.15 21.02
CA HIS A 247 -35.15 1.61 21.11
C HIS A 247 -36.59 2.06 20.79
N LEU A 248 -37.23 1.51 19.74
CA LEU A 248 -38.63 1.79 19.40
C LEU A 248 -39.61 1.28 20.46
N ASP A 249 -39.28 0.21 21.18
CA ASP A 249 -40.10 -0.32 22.25
C ASP A 249 -39.98 0.55 23.51
N ALA A 250 -38.84 1.14 23.76
CA ALA A 250 -38.58 2.06 24.87
C ALA A 250 -39.14 3.48 24.63
N HIS A 251 -39.43 3.85 23.36
CA HIS A 251 -39.88 5.16 22.95
C HIS A 251 -41.20 5.07 22.16
N PRO A 252 -42.38 4.98 22.83
CA PRO A 252 -43.66 4.81 22.16
C PRO A 252 -44.00 5.91 21.16
N GLU A 253 -43.51 7.13 21.36
CA GLU A 253 -43.64 8.26 20.44
C GLU A 253 -43.04 8.01 19.08
N LEU A 254 -42.03 7.13 18.97
CA LEU A 254 -41.37 6.72 17.75
C LEU A 254 -42.01 5.51 17.06
N ALA A 255 -43.11 4.99 17.60
CA ALA A 255 -43.76 3.75 17.10
C ALA A 255 -44.18 3.83 15.62
N HIS A 256 -44.46 5.03 15.10
CA HIS A 256 -44.75 5.26 13.68
C HIS A 256 -43.65 4.87 12.73
N TRP A 257 -42.38 4.80 13.18
CA TRP A 257 -41.22 4.35 12.40
C TRP A 257 -41.09 2.83 12.26
N ARG A 258 -41.83 2.05 13.05
CA ARG A 258 -41.70 0.58 13.10
C ARG A 258 -41.84 -0.09 11.73
N GLY A 259 -42.79 0.33 10.92
CA GLY A 259 -42.98 -0.19 9.56
C GLY A 259 -41.82 0.11 8.62
N HIS A 260 -41.21 1.31 8.78
CA HIS A 260 -40.08 1.73 8.01
C HIS A 260 -38.81 0.91 8.39
N MET A 261 -38.55 0.77 9.68
CA MET A 261 -37.45 -0.02 10.21
C MET A 261 -37.58 -1.50 9.88
N PHE A 262 -38.79 -2.05 9.90
CA PHE A 262 -39.06 -3.42 9.46
C PHE A 262 -38.63 -3.62 7.99
N ARG A 263 -38.98 -2.71 7.11
CA ARG A 263 -38.54 -2.76 5.70
C ARG A 263 -37.04 -2.69 5.59
N LYS A 264 -36.38 -1.75 6.27
CA LYS A 264 -34.90 -1.62 6.30
C LYS A 264 -34.21 -2.90 6.77
N MET A 265 -34.68 -3.50 7.83
CA MET A 265 -34.22 -4.76 8.37
C MET A 265 -34.28 -5.88 7.31
N VAL A 266 -35.46 -6.08 6.71
CA VAL A 266 -35.62 -7.15 5.71
C VAL A 266 -34.76 -6.92 4.47
N ASP A 267 -34.69 -5.69 3.96
CA ASP A 267 -33.86 -5.34 2.80
C ASP A 267 -32.37 -5.54 3.11
N HIS A 268 -31.93 -5.27 4.33
CA HIS A 268 -30.56 -5.51 4.75
C HIS A 268 -30.27 -7.02 4.82
N TYR A 269 -31.14 -7.83 5.41
CA TYR A 269 -31.00 -9.28 5.45
C TYR A 269 -30.93 -9.89 4.04
N LEU A 270 -31.80 -9.45 3.13
CA LEU A 270 -31.76 -9.86 1.73
C LEU A 270 -30.49 -9.41 1.02
N THR A 271 -29.98 -8.23 1.35
CA THR A 271 -28.69 -7.73 0.81
C THR A 271 -27.51 -8.59 1.24
N VAL A 272 -27.47 -9.05 2.49
CA VAL A 272 -26.44 -9.97 2.99
C VAL A 272 -26.53 -11.32 2.26
N LEU A 273 -27.76 -11.85 2.11
CA LEU A 273 -28.01 -13.13 1.41
C LEU A 273 -27.69 -13.10 -0.08
N ASP A 274 -27.93 -11.97 -0.75
CA ASP A 274 -27.81 -11.83 -2.21
C ASP A 274 -26.37 -11.53 -2.67
N LYS A 275 -25.53 -10.97 -1.81
CA LYS A 275 -24.13 -10.65 -2.15
C LYS A 275 -23.28 -11.90 -2.07
N PRO A 276 -22.72 -12.39 -3.21
CA PRO A 276 -21.83 -13.54 -3.20
C PRO A 276 -20.62 -13.30 -2.30
N GLY A 277 -20.25 -14.29 -1.51
CA GLY A 277 -19.04 -14.25 -0.69
C GLY A 277 -19.15 -13.52 0.64
N ARG A 278 -20.34 -13.07 1.07
CA ARG A 278 -20.52 -12.52 2.43
C ARG A 278 -20.65 -13.62 3.49
N LEU A 279 -21.49 -14.58 3.23
CA LEU A 279 -21.71 -15.69 4.17
C LEU A 279 -20.92 -16.93 3.73
N PRO A 280 -20.32 -17.67 4.67
CA PRO A 280 -19.86 -19.03 4.44
C PRO A 280 -21.01 -19.89 3.86
N ARG A 281 -20.68 -20.84 3.00
CA ARG A 281 -21.70 -21.66 2.31
C ARG A 281 -22.58 -22.45 3.27
N ASP A 282 -21.99 -23.00 4.31
CA ASP A 282 -22.64 -23.72 5.39
C ASP A 282 -23.54 -22.85 6.26
N ALA A 283 -23.22 -21.55 6.40
CA ALA A 283 -23.97 -20.62 7.24
C ALA A 283 -25.15 -19.95 6.52
N THR A 284 -25.26 -20.09 5.18
CA THR A 284 -26.28 -19.36 4.38
C THR A 284 -27.72 -19.77 4.73
N ALA A 285 -27.95 -21.08 4.96
CA ALA A 285 -29.29 -21.58 5.33
C ALA A 285 -29.68 -21.12 6.74
N GLU A 286 -28.76 -21.22 7.69
CA GLU A 286 -28.96 -20.75 9.07
C GLU A 286 -29.30 -19.26 9.11
N PHE A 287 -28.55 -18.44 8.35
CA PHE A 287 -28.84 -17.00 8.23
C PHE A 287 -30.25 -16.76 7.69
N PHE A 288 -30.67 -17.50 6.65
CA PHE A 288 -32.01 -17.34 6.08
C PHE A 288 -33.09 -17.72 7.10
N HIS A 289 -32.94 -18.81 7.83
CA HIS A 289 -33.92 -19.25 8.84
C HIS A 289 -34.01 -18.24 10.00
N ARG A 290 -32.88 -17.65 10.43
CA ARG A 290 -32.89 -16.58 11.44
C ARG A 290 -33.59 -15.33 10.90
N ALA A 291 -33.30 -14.92 9.67
CA ALA A 291 -33.97 -13.81 9.00
C ALA A 291 -35.51 -14.03 8.85
N ALA A 292 -35.93 -15.25 8.53
CA ALA A 292 -37.32 -15.63 8.44
C ALA A 292 -38.02 -15.61 9.82
N ARG A 293 -37.33 -15.99 10.89
CA ARG A 293 -37.82 -15.88 12.27
C ARG A 293 -38.03 -14.43 12.67
N ASP A 294 -37.04 -13.56 12.46
CA ASP A 294 -37.08 -12.14 12.77
C ASP A 294 -38.16 -11.43 11.93
N TYR A 295 -38.33 -11.83 10.67
CA TYR A 295 -39.41 -11.34 9.81
C TYR A 295 -40.78 -11.58 10.47
N ARG A 296 -41.07 -12.81 10.95
CA ARG A 296 -42.35 -13.15 11.58
C ARG A 296 -42.54 -12.48 12.94
N LEU A 297 -41.48 -12.39 13.73
CA LEU A 297 -41.48 -11.79 15.06
C LEU A 297 -41.80 -10.30 15.04
N ARG A 298 -41.28 -9.59 14.01
CA ARG A 298 -41.31 -8.12 13.97
C ARG A 298 -42.26 -7.57 12.92
N LEU A 299 -43.04 -8.42 12.22
CA LEU A 299 -43.95 -8.04 11.17
C LEU A 299 -45.05 -7.10 11.72
N PRO A 300 -45.14 -5.83 11.26
CA PRO A 300 -46.20 -4.94 11.69
C PRO A 300 -47.58 -5.38 11.12
N ALA A 301 -48.62 -5.18 11.87
CA ALA A 301 -49.98 -5.60 11.49
C ALA A 301 -50.42 -5.10 10.11
N ASN A 302 -50.10 -3.85 9.77
CA ASN A 302 -50.49 -3.20 8.53
C ASN A 302 -49.36 -3.12 7.48
N PHE A 303 -48.37 -4.01 7.51
CA PHE A 303 -47.25 -3.94 6.58
C PHE A 303 -47.65 -4.39 5.18
N VAL A 304 -47.47 -3.49 4.20
CA VAL A 304 -47.66 -3.77 2.77
C VAL A 304 -46.33 -4.22 2.15
N ARG A 305 -46.30 -5.44 1.63
CA ARG A 305 -45.13 -5.99 0.96
C ARG A 305 -44.84 -5.23 -0.33
N PRO A 306 -43.53 -5.07 -0.71
CA PRO A 306 -43.16 -4.56 -2.02
C PRO A 306 -43.73 -5.43 -3.15
N SER A 307 -43.93 -4.86 -4.32
CA SER A 307 -44.34 -5.59 -5.52
C SER A 307 -43.13 -6.24 -6.25
N GLY A 308 -43.39 -7.13 -7.18
CA GLY A 308 -42.36 -7.71 -8.07
C GLY A 308 -41.41 -8.69 -7.38
N VAL A 309 -40.17 -8.75 -7.87
CA VAL A 309 -39.13 -9.71 -7.39
C VAL A 309 -38.82 -9.50 -5.90
N ALA A 310 -38.78 -8.27 -5.45
CA ALA A 310 -38.57 -7.95 -4.04
C ALA A 310 -39.69 -8.55 -3.16
N GLY A 311 -40.94 -8.35 -3.52
CA GLY A 311 -42.09 -8.94 -2.81
C GLY A 311 -42.07 -10.47 -2.81
N GLY A 312 -41.60 -11.09 -3.89
CA GLY A 312 -41.38 -12.53 -3.94
C GLY A 312 -40.36 -13.02 -2.89
N LYS A 313 -39.24 -12.30 -2.68
CA LYS A 313 -38.27 -12.63 -1.65
C LYS A 313 -38.80 -12.44 -0.24
N TYR A 314 -39.59 -11.40 -0.01
CA TYR A 314 -40.32 -11.19 1.25
C TYR A 314 -41.28 -12.34 1.54
N ALA A 315 -42.00 -12.83 0.53
CA ALA A 315 -42.89 -13.97 0.66
C ALA A 315 -42.16 -15.28 1.00
N LEU A 316 -40.97 -15.46 0.47
CA LEU A 316 -40.09 -16.61 0.79
C LEU A 316 -39.61 -16.56 2.24
N LEU A 317 -39.21 -15.38 2.73
CA LEU A 317 -38.84 -15.17 4.14
C LEU A 317 -40.03 -15.44 5.08
N ALA A 318 -41.19 -14.89 4.76
CA ALA A 318 -42.38 -15.10 5.56
C ALA A 318 -42.75 -16.60 5.74
N ARG A 319 -42.53 -17.40 4.67
CA ARG A 319 -42.80 -18.86 4.63
C ARG A 319 -41.63 -19.73 5.05
N ASP A 320 -40.47 -19.14 5.40
CA ASP A 320 -39.24 -19.84 5.69
C ASP A 320 -38.79 -20.81 4.58
N ALA A 321 -38.97 -20.41 3.32
CA ALA A 321 -38.82 -21.27 2.14
C ALA A 321 -37.44 -21.14 1.53
N TYR A 322 -36.37 -21.56 2.24
CA TYR A 322 -34.99 -21.51 1.78
C TYR A 322 -34.74 -22.28 0.47
N PRO A 323 -35.26 -23.53 0.29
CA PRO A 323 -35.04 -24.28 -0.97
C PRO A 323 -35.53 -23.53 -2.21
N ALA A 324 -36.63 -22.81 -2.12
CA ALA A 324 -37.20 -22.02 -3.24
C ALA A 324 -36.28 -20.82 -3.58
N LEU A 325 -35.70 -20.15 -2.58
CA LEU A 325 -34.72 -19.09 -2.81
C LEU A 325 -33.44 -19.63 -3.48
N ALA A 326 -32.94 -20.79 -3.06
CA ALA A 326 -31.79 -21.44 -3.64
C ALA A 326 -32.02 -21.84 -5.11
N GLY A 327 -33.21 -22.37 -5.44
CA GLY A 327 -33.62 -22.72 -6.80
C GLY A 327 -33.65 -21.52 -7.76
N LEU A 328 -34.18 -20.38 -7.31
CA LEU A 328 -34.18 -19.13 -8.10
C LEU A 328 -32.77 -18.63 -8.45
N LYS A 329 -31.80 -18.81 -7.55
CA LYS A 329 -30.39 -18.43 -7.79
C LYS A 329 -29.70 -19.30 -8.84
N VAL A 330 -30.03 -20.61 -8.90
CA VAL A 330 -29.45 -21.57 -9.88
C VAL A 330 -29.99 -21.29 -11.29
N ALA A 331 -31.30 -21.07 -11.46
CA ALA A 331 -31.93 -20.79 -12.75
C ALA A 331 -31.38 -19.52 -13.42
N GLY A 332 -31.05 -18.49 -12.65
CA GLY A 332 -30.45 -17.23 -13.13
C GLY A 332 -29.01 -17.41 -13.65
N LYS A 333 -28.25 -18.40 -13.13
CA LYS A 333 -26.85 -18.65 -13.50
C LYS A 333 -26.76 -19.41 -14.84
N VAL A 334 -27.64 -20.37 -15.08
CA VAL A 334 -27.68 -21.19 -16.30
C VAL A 334 -27.97 -20.32 -17.54
N ARG A 335 -28.90 -19.38 -17.47
CA ARG A 335 -29.28 -18.48 -18.59
C ARG A 335 -28.13 -17.59 -19.09
N ARG A 336 -27.15 -17.23 -18.22
CA ARG A 336 -26.01 -16.38 -18.58
C ARG A 336 -24.90 -17.14 -19.32
N THR A 337 -24.77 -18.45 -19.12
CA THR A 337 -23.66 -19.27 -19.65
C THR A 337 -23.85 -19.65 -21.12
N VAL A 338 -25.09 -19.82 -21.58
CA VAL A 338 -25.42 -20.27 -22.93
C VAL A 338 -25.13 -19.21 -24.02
N ARG A 339 -25.10 -17.92 -23.68
CA ARG A 339 -25.00 -16.82 -24.66
C ARG A 339 -23.58 -16.47 -25.14
N LYS A 340 -22.52 -17.13 -24.66
CA LYS A 340 -21.11 -16.70 -24.85
C LYS A 340 -20.25 -17.52 -25.84
N HIS A 341 -20.74 -18.54 -26.51
CA HIS A 341 -19.89 -19.47 -27.28
C HIS A 341 -20.28 -19.65 -28.74
N ALA A 342 -19.93 -18.68 -29.59
CA ALA A 342 -19.80 -18.90 -31.01
C ALA A 342 -18.68 -18.03 -31.60
N GLY A 343 -17.59 -18.63 -32.01
CA GLY A 343 -16.58 -18.03 -32.88
C GLY A 343 -15.16 -17.94 -32.33
N LYS A 344 -14.33 -18.96 -32.53
CA LYS A 344 -12.85 -18.95 -32.65
C LYS A 344 -12.27 -20.38 -32.50
N ARG A 345 -12.48 -21.26 -33.45
CA ARG A 345 -12.27 -22.73 -33.24
C ARG A 345 -10.87 -23.32 -33.49
N LEU A 346 -9.96 -22.74 -34.25
CA LEU A 346 -8.75 -23.50 -34.68
C LEU A 346 -7.43 -23.12 -33.97
N ARG A 347 -7.23 -21.86 -33.57
CA ARG A 347 -6.09 -21.50 -32.69
C ARG A 347 -6.28 -21.95 -31.25
N GLN A 348 -7.49 -22.31 -30.89
CA GLN A 348 -7.89 -22.71 -29.54
C GLN A 348 -7.54 -24.16 -29.16
N ALA A 349 -7.35 -25.07 -30.13
CA ALA A 349 -7.17 -26.50 -29.80
C ALA A 349 -5.84 -26.77 -29.07
N LYS A 350 -4.70 -26.21 -29.53
CA LYS A 350 -3.41 -26.37 -28.85
C LYS A 350 -3.39 -25.63 -27.52
N ARG A 351 -4.00 -24.45 -27.48
CA ARG A 351 -4.12 -23.65 -26.23
C ARG A 351 -5.07 -24.31 -25.23
N LYS A 352 -6.18 -24.89 -25.72
CA LYS A 352 -7.12 -25.65 -24.90
C LYS A 352 -6.52 -26.94 -24.31
N ALA A 353 -5.68 -27.66 -25.06
CA ALA A 353 -5.03 -28.86 -24.52
C ALA A 353 -4.05 -28.48 -23.37
N MET A 354 -3.30 -27.39 -23.51
CA MET A 354 -2.41 -26.91 -22.45
C MET A 354 -3.23 -26.34 -21.28
N ASP A 355 -4.29 -25.58 -21.55
CA ASP A 355 -5.20 -25.06 -20.53
C ASP A 355 -5.90 -26.19 -19.77
N LEU A 356 -6.36 -27.25 -20.47
CA LEU A 356 -6.97 -28.44 -19.86
C LEU A 356 -5.97 -29.18 -18.97
N ARG A 357 -4.72 -29.36 -19.43
CA ARG A 357 -3.66 -29.97 -18.65
C ARG A 357 -3.37 -29.12 -17.40
N TYR A 358 -3.25 -27.79 -17.55
CA TYR A 358 -3.02 -26.90 -16.44
C TYR A 358 -4.19 -26.91 -15.45
N GLN A 359 -5.44 -26.94 -15.94
CA GLN A 359 -6.63 -27.09 -15.07
C GLN A 359 -6.64 -28.43 -14.32
N ALA A 360 -6.15 -29.50 -14.92
CA ALA A 360 -5.98 -30.79 -14.24
C ALA A 360 -4.90 -30.73 -13.17
N LEU A 361 -3.77 -30.07 -13.45
CA LEU A 361 -2.68 -29.85 -12.51
C LEU A 361 -3.13 -28.98 -11.32
N LEU A 362 -3.97 -27.98 -11.55
CA LEU A 362 -4.54 -27.13 -10.47
C LEU A 362 -5.47 -27.90 -9.51
N ARG A 363 -5.89 -29.13 -9.86
CA ARG A 363 -6.70 -30.00 -8.97
C ARG A 363 -5.85 -30.95 -8.13
N GLN A 364 -4.58 -31.14 -8.48
CA GLN A 364 -3.66 -31.96 -7.72
C GLN A 364 -3.32 -31.27 -6.38
N PRO A 365 -2.93 -32.01 -5.34
CA PRO A 365 -2.49 -31.40 -4.07
C PRO A 365 -1.29 -30.49 -4.30
N LEU A 366 -1.17 -29.47 -3.46
CA LEU A 366 0.05 -28.67 -3.40
C LEU A 366 1.20 -29.57 -2.94
N ASP A 367 2.38 -29.20 -3.38
CA ASP A 367 3.63 -29.76 -2.89
C ASP A 367 4.17 -28.75 -1.86
N GLU A 368 3.98 -29.07 -0.58
CA GLU A 368 4.30 -28.19 0.54
C GLU A 368 5.81 -27.84 0.60
N ASN A 369 6.65 -28.67 -0.04
CA ASN A 369 8.10 -28.52 -0.08
C ASN A 369 8.61 -27.99 -1.42
N LEU A 370 7.78 -27.39 -2.25
CA LEU A 370 8.18 -26.83 -3.54
C LEU A 370 8.05 -25.31 -3.58
N ALA A 371 9.14 -24.63 -3.94
CA ALA A 371 9.19 -23.19 -4.17
C ALA A 371 9.59 -22.87 -5.61
N VAL A 372 8.88 -21.94 -6.26
CA VAL A 372 9.17 -21.45 -7.60
C VAL A 372 9.69 -20.02 -7.53
N TYR A 373 10.88 -19.81 -8.08
CA TYR A 373 11.57 -18.52 -8.09
C TYR A 373 11.63 -17.92 -9.48
N SER A 374 11.56 -16.59 -9.57
CA SER A 374 11.75 -15.86 -10.82
C SER A 374 12.28 -14.45 -10.55
N ALA A 375 13.22 -13.99 -11.37
CA ALA A 375 13.73 -12.63 -11.33
C ALA A 375 13.62 -11.97 -12.72
N TYR A 376 13.36 -10.65 -12.74
CA TYR A 376 13.39 -9.78 -13.92
C TYR A 376 12.77 -10.39 -15.18
N TRP A 377 11.47 -10.78 -15.13
CA TRP A 377 10.75 -11.40 -16.26
C TRP A 377 11.39 -12.71 -16.74
N ASN A 378 11.74 -13.57 -15.79
CA ASN A 378 12.33 -14.90 -16.02
C ASN A 378 13.70 -14.85 -16.71
N ARG A 379 14.57 -13.96 -16.25
CA ARG A 379 15.98 -13.95 -16.59
C ARG A 379 16.76 -14.94 -15.69
N LEU A 380 18.03 -14.71 -15.46
CA LEU A 380 18.83 -15.54 -14.59
C LEU A 380 18.51 -15.32 -13.10
N PRO A 381 18.82 -16.29 -12.24
CA PRO A 381 18.78 -16.12 -10.80
C PRO A 381 19.57 -14.88 -10.36
N SER A 382 18.93 -13.96 -9.63
CA SER A 382 19.54 -12.70 -9.21
C SER A 382 18.63 -11.95 -8.21
N CYS A 383 19.17 -10.86 -7.64
CA CYS A 383 18.43 -9.90 -6.82
C CYS A 383 17.83 -10.54 -5.55
N ASN A 384 16.82 -9.91 -4.94
CA ASN A 384 16.15 -10.41 -3.74
C ASN A 384 15.70 -11.88 -3.83
N PRO A 385 15.10 -12.37 -4.96
CA PRO A 385 14.72 -13.78 -5.05
C PRO A 385 15.90 -14.74 -4.91
N LEU A 386 17.13 -14.37 -5.37
CA LEU A 386 18.31 -15.23 -5.24
C LEU A 386 18.75 -15.29 -3.77
N ALA A 387 18.86 -14.15 -3.10
CA ALA A 387 19.25 -14.12 -1.70
C ALA A 387 18.24 -14.87 -0.79
N VAL A 388 16.94 -14.78 -1.09
CA VAL A 388 15.91 -15.58 -0.41
C VAL A 388 16.08 -17.08 -0.71
N TYR A 389 16.38 -17.46 -1.97
CA TYR A 389 16.61 -18.85 -2.36
C TYR A 389 17.82 -19.44 -1.62
N GLU A 390 18.92 -18.73 -1.57
CA GLU A 390 20.15 -19.17 -0.87
C GLU A 390 19.89 -19.36 0.62
N LYS A 391 19.25 -18.38 1.26
CA LYS A 391 18.92 -18.47 2.69
C LYS A 391 17.86 -19.53 2.99
N ALA A 392 16.90 -19.77 2.08
CA ALA A 392 15.92 -20.82 2.24
C ALA A 392 16.56 -22.22 2.21
N ARG A 393 17.62 -22.42 1.41
CA ARG A 393 18.38 -23.68 1.42
C ARG A 393 19.08 -23.93 2.76
N GLU A 394 19.44 -22.88 3.50
CA GLU A 394 20.05 -22.99 4.83
C GLU A 394 19.01 -23.28 5.92
N LEU A 395 17.90 -22.52 5.95
CA LEU A 395 16.95 -22.50 7.07
C LEU A 395 15.71 -23.38 6.84
N ALA A 396 15.39 -23.69 5.60
CA ALA A 396 14.27 -24.55 5.20
C ALA A 396 14.74 -25.59 4.15
N PRO A 397 15.70 -26.47 4.50
CA PRO A 397 16.37 -27.37 3.54
C PRO A 397 15.43 -28.37 2.88
N ASP A 398 14.28 -28.66 3.50
CA ASP A 398 13.24 -29.53 2.93
C ASP A 398 12.49 -28.87 1.76
N VAL A 399 12.59 -27.54 1.58
CA VAL A 399 11.93 -26.81 0.50
C VAL A 399 12.81 -26.80 -0.74
N HIS A 400 12.40 -27.55 -1.75
CA HIS A 400 13.06 -27.59 -3.05
C HIS A 400 12.77 -26.35 -3.89
N GLY A 401 13.79 -25.60 -4.26
CA GLY A 401 13.68 -24.39 -5.08
C GLY A 401 13.90 -24.64 -6.55
N VAL A 402 12.95 -24.22 -7.41
CA VAL A 402 13.00 -24.32 -8.88
C VAL A 402 12.92 -22.94 -9.51
N TRP A 403 13.87 -22.61 -10.38
CA TRP A 403 13.91 -21.32 -11.06
C TRP A 403 13.22 -21.35 -12.42
N VAL A 404 12.47 -20.29 -12.73
CA VAL A 404 11.87 -20.10 -14.07
C VAL A 404 12.77 -19.21 -14.90
N VAL A 405 13.23 -19.71 -16.05
CA VAL A 405 14.12 -18.99 -16.97
C VAL A 405 13.60 -19.01 -18.41
N LYS A 406 13.97 -18.01 -19.19
CA LYS A 406 13.69 -18.01 -20.63
C LYS A 406 14.50 -19.09 -21.33
N LYS A 407 13.98 -19.63 -22.44
CA LYS A 407 14.62 -20.72 -23.21
C LYS A 407 16.06 -20.36 -23.63
N GLU A 408 16.28 -19.14 -24.09
CA GLU A 408 17.57 -18.64 -24.54
C GLU A 408 18.64 -18.52 -23.44
N LEU A 409 18.23 -18.50 -22.18
CA LEU A 409 19.11 -18.36 -21.02
C LEU A 409 19.28 -19.67 -20.23
N ALA A 410 18.56 -20.73 -20.58
CA ALA A 410 18.58 -21.97 -19.81
C ALA A 410 19.98 -22.60 -19.72
N GLY A 411 20.80 -22.47 -20.78
CA GLY A 411 22.17 -23.00 -20.81
C GLY A 411 23.19 -22.16 -20.02
N THR A 412 22.80 -21.00 -19.49
CA THR A 412 23.68 -20.10 -18.72
C THR A 412 23.31 -20.05 -17.23
N VAL A 413 22.35 -20.88 -16.78
CA VAL A 413 22.03 -21.00 -15.36
C VAL A 413 23.21 -21.65 -14.63
N PRO A 414 23.64 -21.11 -13.47
CA PRO A 414 24.72 -21.71 -12.69
C PRO A 414 24.47 -23.18 -12.35
N ALA A 415 25.53 -23.98 -12.34
CA ALA A 415 25.48 -25.39 -11.97
C ALA A 415 24.90 -25.56 -10.54
N GLY A 416 24.08 -26.58 -10.33
CA GLY A 416 23.46 -26.87 -9.04
C GLY A 416 22.15 -26.10 -8.75
N ILE A 417 21.69 -25.23 -9.67
CA ILE A 417 20.38 -24.56 -9.58
C ILE A 417 19.40 -25.30 -10.48
N ASP A 418 18.36 -25.94 -9.88
CA ASP A 418 17.26 -26.54 -10.66
C ASP A 418 16.41 -25.45 -11.32
N HIS A 419 16.06 -25.68 -12.59
CA HIS A 419 15.32 -24.70 -13.34
C HIS A 419 14.37 -25.32 -14.38
N VAL A 420 13.37 -24.54 -14.75
CA VAL A 420 12.41 -24.88 -15.82
C VAL A 420 12.35 -23.76 -16.85
N VAL A 421 12.16 -24.15 -18.10
CA VAL A 421 11.98 -23.20 -19.20
C VAL A 421 10.55 -22.66 -19.17
N LEU A 422 10.42 -21.35 -19.22
CA LEU A 422 9.13 -20.64 -19.26
C LEU A 422 8.18 -21.23 -20.32
N ASN A 423 6.93 -21.49 -19.95
CA ASN A 423 5.87 -22.08 -20.76
C ASN A 423 6.11 -23.55 -21.19
N SER A 424 7.13 -24.24 -20.66
CA SER A 424 7.29 -25.70 -20.84
C SER A 424 6.22 -26.48 -20.06
N PRO A 425 5.98 -27.77 -20.37
CA PRO A 425 5.08 -28.59 -19.58
C PRO A 425 5.45 -28.67 -18.09
N ARG A 426 6.76 -28.76 -17.76
CA ARG A 426 7.27 -28.78 -16.38
C ARG A 426 7.08 -27.42 -15.69
N TYR A 427 7.17 -26.29 -16.42
CA TYR A 427 6.86 -24.96 -15.88
C TYR A 427 5.42 -24.91 -15.34
N TRP A 428 4.44 -25.36 -16.13
CA TRP A 428 3.03 -25.35 -15.70
C TRP A 428 2.77 -26.29 -14.52
N GLU A 429 3.48 -27.40 -14.47
CA GLU A 429 3.40 -28.36 -13.36
C GLU A 429 3.93 -27.74 -12.06
N VAL A 430 5.16 -27.21 -12.06
CA VAL A 430 5.76 -26.64 -10.85
C VAL A 430 4.98 -25.42 -10.35
N VAL A 431 4.53 -24.53 -11.25
CA VAL A 431 3.74 -23.36 -10.86
C VAL A 431 2.36 -23.74 -10.31
N ALA A 432 1.73 -24.82 -10.84
CA ALA A 432 0.44 -25.30 -10.36
C ALA A 432 0.52 -25.93 -8.97
N ARG A 433 1.66 -26.59 -8.65
CA ARG A 433 1.80 -27.41 -7.45
C ARG A 433 2.60 -26.77 -6.34
N ALA A 434 3.46 -25.80 -6.66
CA ALA A 434 4.33 -25.17 -5.66
C ALA A 434 3.52 -24.55 -4.52
N LYS A 435 4.03 -24.74 -3.28
CA LYS A 435 3.56 -24.01 -2.10
C LYS A 435 3.94 -22.54 -2.18
N TYR A 436 5.18 -22.25 -2.59
CA TYR A 436 5.73 -20.91 -2.56
C TYR A 436 6.00 -20.39 -3.98
N LEU A 437 5.59 -19.16 -4.24
CA LEU A 437 5.85 -18.41 -5.47
C LEU A 437 6.63 -17.14 -5.09
N VAL A 438 7.87 -17.01 -5.52
CA VAL A 438 8.78 -15.90 -5.14
C VAL A 438 9.24 -15.16 -6.38
N ASN A 439 8.98 -13.87 -6.48
CA ASN A 439 9.53 -13.05 -7.57
C ASN A 439 9.69 -11.57 -7.20
N ASN A 440 10.43 -10.83 -8.03
CA ASN A 440 10.64 -9.39 -7.87
C ASN A 440 9.91 -8.53 -8.91
N VAL A 441 9.12 -9.15 -9.78
CA VAL A 441 8.25 -8.50 -10.77
C VAL A 441 6.84 -9.11 -10.73
N ASN A 442 6.37 -9.79 -11.79
CA ASN A 442 5.09 -10.48 -11.74
C ASN A 442 5.15 -11.77 -12.55
N PHE A 443 4.48 -12.81 -12.09
CA PHE A 443 4.17 -13.96 -12.91
C PHE A 443 3.16 -13.59 -14.00
N ALA A 444 3.12 -14.39 -15.08
CA ALA A 444 2.23 -14.17 -16.21
C ALA A 444 0.74 -14.09 -15.79
N ASP A 445 -0.08 -13.35 -16.56
CA ASP A 445 -1.49 -13.12 -16.25
C ASP A 445 -2.32 -14.40 -16.12
N ASN A 446 -1.92 -15.47 -16.80
CA ASN A 446 -2.59 -16.77 -16.83
C ASN A 446 -2.13 -17.74 -15.71
N VAL A 447 -1.17 -17.36 -14.89
CA VAL A 447 -0.83 -18.11 -13.67
C VAL A 447 -1.95 -17.89 -12.66
N VAL A 448 -2.54 -19.00 -12.20
CA VAL A 448 -3.60 -19.01 -11.20
C VAL A 448 -2.98 -19.24 -9.83
N LYS A 449 -3.14 -18.28 -8.94
CA LYS A 449 -2.80 -18.50 -7.53
C LYS A 449 -3.91 -19.30 -6.86
N ARG A 450 -3.55 -20.41 -6.26
CA ARG A 450 -4.47 -21.33 -5.58
C ARG A 450 -4.59 -20.99 -4.10
N GLU A 451 -5.68 -21.41 -3.48
CA GLU A 451 -5.79 -21.45 -2.02
C GLU A 451 -4.66 -22.32 -1.45
N GLY A 452 -4.01 -21.87 -0.39
CA GLY A 452 -2.87 -22.53 0.22
C GLY A 452 -1.50 -22.21 -0.40
N GLN A 453 -1.43 -21.65 -1.62
CA GLN A 453 -0.16 -21.13 -2.14
C GLN A 453 0.20 -19.79 -1.48
N ILE A 454 1.48 -19.56 -1.24
CA ILE A 454 2.05 -18.33 -0.70
C ILE A 454 2.83 -17.62 -1.81
N HIS A 455 2.47 -16.37 -2.11
CA HIS A 455 3.18 -15.55 -3.10
C HIS A 455 3.90 -14.40 -2.40
N LEU A 456 5.22 -14.44 -2.42
CA LEU A 456 6.10 -13.37 -1.97
C LEU A 456 6.51 -12.47 -3.13
N GLN A 457 6.10 -11.22 -3.11
CA GLN A 457 6.62 -10.17 -3.97
C GLN A 457 7.81 -9.49 -3.28
N THR A 458 9.01 -9.69 -3.82
CA THR A 458 10.24 -9.16 -3.19
C THR A 458 10.59 -7.75 -3.66
N HIS A 459 9.95 -7.26 -4.71
CA HIS A 459 10.34 -6.02 -5.39
C HIS A 459 11.85 -6.00 -5.76
N HIS A 460 12.35 -4.86 -6.20
CA HIS A 460 13.77 -4.73 -6.62
C HIS A 460 14.32 -3.30 -6.46
N GLY A 461 13.79 -2.55 -5.50
CA GLY A 461 14.30 -1.22 -5.13
C GLY A 461 13.26 -0.35 -4.46
N THR A 462 13.73 0.57 -3.61
CA THR A 462 12.93 1.63 -2.99
C THR A 462 12.39 2.57 -4.06
N PRO A 463 11.10 2.92 -4.05
CA PRO A 463 10.48 3.73 -5.11
C PRO A 463 10.75 5.23 -4.92
N LEU A 464 11.65 5.82 -5.69
CA LEU A 464 11.66 7.26 -5.91
C LEU A 464 10.57 7.68 -6.91
N LYS A 465 10.37 6.88 -7.96
CA LYS A 465 9.37 7.11 -9.02
C LYS A 465 7.97 6.79 -8.54
N SER A 466 6.99 7.54 -9.04
CA SER A 466 5.59 7.16 -8.88
C SER A 466 5.32 5.77 -9.46
N MET A 467 4.76 4.87 -8.66
CA MET A 467 4.51 3.48 -9.00
C MET A 467 3.02 3.12 -8.91
N GLY A 468 2.66 1.91 -9.30
CA GLY A 468 1.32 1.38 -9.13
C GLY A 468 0.23 2.29 -9.70
N THR A 469 -0.79 2.59 -8.91
CA THR A 469 -1.93 3.42 -9.34
C THR A 469 -1.60 4.89 -9.56
N ASP A 470 -0.56 5.42 -8.91
CA ASP A 470 -0.15 6.81 -9.07
C ASP A 470 0.37 7.13 -10.49
N GLN A 471 0.90 6.12 -11.18
CA GLN A 471 1.36 6.28 -12.56
C GLN A 471 0.28 6.80 -13.52
N LYS A 472 -1.01 6.69 -13.16
CA LYS A 472 -2.11 7.25 -13.96
C LYS A 472 -2.03 8.75 -14.17
N ARG A 473 -1.43 9.46 -13.22
CA ARG A 473 -1.26 10.93 -13.29
C ARG A 473 -0.19 11.35 -14.28
N TYR A 474 0.65 10.39 -14.75
CA TYR A 474 1.82 10.65 -15.57
C TYR A 474 1.72 9.92 -16.92
N PRO A 475 1.46 10.63 -18.03
CA PRO A 475 1.20 10.01 -19.34
C PRO A 475 2.32 9.10 -19.83
N ALA A 476 3.58 9.46 -19.60
CA ALA A 476 4.73 8.63 -19.98
C ALA A 476 4.76 7.32 -19.21
N ALA A 477 4.49 7.36 -17.91
CA ALA A 477 4.44 6.19 -17.04
C ALA A 477 3.23 5.29 -17.32
N ALA A 478 2.08 5.87 -17.67
CA ALA A 478 0.83 5.15 -17.93
C ALA A 478 0.75 4.53 -19.34
N LYS A 479 1.65 4.91 -20.25
CA LYS A 479 1.61 4.47 -21.67
C LYS A 479 1.59 2.94 -21.81
N GLY A 480 0.55 2.40 -22.41
CA GLY A 480 0.40 0.97 -22.64
C GLY A 480 0.04 0.13 -21.40
N MET A 481 -0.14 0.75 -20.23
CA MET A 481 -0.46 0.03 -19.00
C MET A 481 -1.96 -0.23 -18.85
N SER A 482 -2.29 -1.43 -18.40
CA SER A 482 -3.62 -1.78 -17.93
C SER A 482 -3.63 -1.88 -16.40
N PHE A 483 -4.10 -0.84 -15.73
CA PHE A 483 -4.15 -0.81 -14.26
C PHE A 483 -5.03 -1.92 -13.67
N ARG A 484 -6.08 -2.34 -14.39
CA ARG A 484 -6.87 -3.51 -14.00
C ARG A 484 -6.03 -4.79 -13.97
N LYS A 485 -5.15 -5.00 -14.98
CA LYS A 485 -4.24 -6.14 -14.99
C LYS A 485 -3.13 -6.01 -13.95
N LEU A 486 -2.60 -4.79 -13.77
CA LEU A 486 -1.60 -4.51 -12.74
C LEU A 486 -2.09 -4.93 -11.37
N LEU A 487 -3.28 -4.47 -10.98
CA LEU A 487 -3.86 -4.82 -9.69
C LEU A 487 -4.29 -6.29 -9.60
N ALA A 488 -4.78 -6.89 -10.71
CA ALA A 488 -5.07 -8.32 -10.74
C ALA A 488 -3.82 -9.21 -10.52
N ARG A 489 -2.62 -8.70 -10.85
CA ARG A 489 -1.35 -9.37 -10.52
C ARG A 489 -1.01 -9.18 -9.06
N ALA A 490 -1.15 -7.95 -8.52
CA ALA A 490 -0.90 -7.65 -7.13
C ALA A 490 -1.89 -8.36 -6.17
N ASP A 491 -3.13 -8.64 -6.63
CA ASP A 491 -4.12 -9.42 -5.89
C ASP A 491 -3.66 -10.86 -5.55
N ARG A 492 -2.59 -11.34 -6.19
CA ARG A 492 -2.03 -12.66 -5.95
C ARG A 492 -0.97 -12.68 -4.85
N TRP A 493 -0.46 -11.50 -4.43
CA TRP A 493 0.54 -11.41 -3.39
C TRP A 493 -0.07 -11.70 -2.03
N ASP A 494 0.57 -12.54 -1.24
CA ASP A 494 0.29 -12.69 0.19
C ASP A 494 1.22 -11.80 1.00
N PHE A 495 2.49 -11.70 0.53
CA PHE A 495 3.51 -10.88 1.16
C PHE A 495 4.13 -9.91 0.16
N SER A 496 4.37 -8.68 0.60
CA SER A 496 5.09 -7.63 -0.11
C SER A 496 6.29 -7.19 0.72
N LEU A 497 7.49 -7.39 0.20
CA LEU A 497 8.73 -7.06 0.90
C LEU A 497 8.97 -5.55 0.89
N SER A 498 9.44 -5.02 2.01
CA SER A 498 9.83 -3.62 2.19
C SER A 498 11.20 -3.48 2.81
N ALA A 499 11.98 -2.50 2.30
CA ALA A 499 13.31 -2.18 2.79
C ALA A 499 13.32 -1.07 3.87
N ASN A 500 12.26 -0.27 3.93
CA ASN A 500 12.12 0.84 4.85
C ASN A 500 10.66 1.30 4.90
N ARG A 501 10.34 2.13 5.91
CA ARG A 501 8.99 2.65 6.14
C ARG A 501 8.41 3.38 4.92
N HIS A 502 9.21 4.21 4.24
CA HIS A 502 8.78 4.89 3.02
C HIS A 502 8.30 3.89 1.95
N THR A 503 9.04 2.81 1.73
CA THR A 503 8.69 1.75 0.79
C THR A 503 7.36 1.09 1.16
N THR A 504 7.16 0.76 2.43
CA THR A 504 5.93 0.13 2.93
C THR A 504 4.71 1.01 2.68
N GLU A 505 4.78 2.28 3.10
CA GLU A 505 3.69 3.25 2.92
C GLU A 505 3.36 3.44 1.43
N GLN A 506 4.39 3.49 0.57
CA GLN A 506 4.17 3.61 -0.87
C GLN A 506 3.49 2.37 -1.45
N TRP A 507 3.97 1.14 -1.14
CA TRP A 507 3.39 -0.07 -1.70
C TRP A 507 1.94 -0.30 -1.26
N GLU A 508 1.62 -0.09 0.01
CA GLU A 508 0.26 -0.21 0.54
C GLU A 508 -0.69 0.79 -0.11
N ARG A 509 -0.22 2.01 -0.39
CA ARG A 509 -1.01 3.06 -1.02
C ARG A 509 -1.24 2.82 -2.52
N VAL A 510 -0.18 2.46 -3.27
CA VAL A 510 -0.26 2.39 -4.74
C VAL A 510 -0.68 1.03 -5.27
N TYR A 511 -0.65 -0.01 -4.44
CA TYR A 511 -1.21 -1.33 -4.72
C TYR A 511 -2.31 -1.64 -3.70
N PRO A 512 -3.53 -1.09 -3.86
CA PRO A 512 -4.63 -1.28 -2.93
C PRO A 512 -5.18 -2.72 -3.01
N CYS A 513 -4.39 -3.67 -2.54
CA CYS A 513 -4.61 -5.11 -2.54
C CYS A 513 -4.40 -5.66 -1.13
N ASP A 514 -4.90 -6.87 -0.89
CA ASP A 514 -4.83 -7.50 0.43
C ASP A 514 -3.57 -8.37 0.54
N PHE A 515 -2.46 -7.75 0.91
CA PHE A 515 -1.20 -8.43 1.21
C PHE A 515 -0.64 -7.93 2.56
N ALA A 516 0.18 -8.76 3.20
CA ALA A 516 0.92 -8.36 4.38
C ALA A 516 2.29 -7.78 3.98
N SER A 517 2.65 -6.61 4.50
CA SER A 517 3.99 -6.06 4.36
C SER A 517 4.98 -6.83 5.24
N VAL A 518 6.16 -7.12 4.69
CA VAL A 518 7.29 -7.71 5.42
C VAL A 518 8.39 -6.67 5.50
N ASP A 519 8.47 -6.01 6.64
CA ASP A 519 9.42 -4.94 6.95
C ASP A 519 10.75 -5.58 7.39
N ALA A 520 11.56 -6.01 6.42
CA ALA A 520 12.74 -6.87 6.70
C ALA A 520 14.06 -6.38 6.11
N GLY A 521 14.07 -5.30 5.34
CA GLY A 521 15.22 -4.95 4.50
C GLY A 521 15.19 -5.67 3.15
N TYR A 522 16.15 -5.37 2.27
CA TYR A 522 16.28 -6.09 1.01
C TYR A 522 17.31 -7.22 1.11
N PRO A 523 16.93 -8.50 0.94
CA PRO A 523 17.80 -9.66 1.02
C PRO A 523 19.10 -9.55 0.22
N ARG A 524 19.05 -8.93 -0.96
CA ARG A 524 20.24 -8.72 -1.81
C ARG A 524 21.29 -7.81 -1.18
N ASN A 525 20.89 -6.90 -0.28
CA ASN A 525 21.77 -5.96 0.40
C ASN A 525 22.56 -6.62 1.53
N ASP A 526 22.20 -7.84 1.95
CA ASP A 526 22.92 -8.58 2.99
C ASP A 526 24.42 -8.76 2.63
N VAL A 527 24.74 -8.81 1.34
CA VAL A 527 26.12 -8.93 0.87
C VAL A 527 26.99 -7.73 1.30
N TYR A 528 26.42 -6.54 1.44
CA TYR A 528 27.13 -5.34 1.88
C TYR A 528 27.60 -5.39 3.34
N TYR A 529 27.04 -6.31 4.13
CA TYR A 529 27.38 -6.52 5.54
C TYR A 529 28.19 -7.80 5.77
N ARG A 530 28.38 -8.62 4.72
CA ARG A 530 29.09 -9.91 4.80
C ARG A 530 30.39 -9.94 4.01
N ALA A 531 30.50 -9.09 2.97
CA ALA A 531 31.65 -9.09 2.10
C ALA A 531 32.94 -8.69 2.84
N THR A 532 33.95 -9.48 2.67
CA THR A 532 35.28 -9.28 3.25
C THR A 532 36.16 -8.36 2.38
N ALA A 533 37.32 -7.96 2.91
CA ALA A 533 38.32 -7.22 2.14
C ALA A 533 38.77 -8.01 0.90
N GLN A 534 38.94 -9.33 1.04
CA GLN A 534 39.33 -10.18 -0.08
C GLN A 534 38.28 -10.23 -1.17
N ASP A 535 36.99 -10.34 -0.81
CA ASP A 535 35.87 -10.32 -1.78
C ASP A 535 35.88 -9.03 -2.60
N VAL A 536 36.09 -7.88 -1.95
CA VAL A 536 36.16 -6.58 -2.64
C VAL A 536 37.36 -6.55 -3.62
N LEU A 537 38.51 -7.06 -3.23
CA LEU A 537 39.70 -7.10 -4.10
C LEU A 537 39.51 -8.04 -5.29
N ASP A 538 38.95 -9.24 -5.06
CA ASP A 538 38.69 -10.22 -6.12
C ASP A 538 37.68 -9.70 -7.15
N ILE A 539 36.65 -8.96 -6.71
CA ILE A 539 35.68 -8.29 -7.59
C ILE A 539 36.42 -7.24 -8.45
N ARG A 540 37.29 -6.40 -7.84
CA ARG A 540 38.02 -5.35 -8.54
C ARG A 540 38.99 -5.94 -9.57
N GLU A 541 39.65 -7.03 -9.23
CA GLU A 541 40.56 -7.75 -10.17
C GLU A 541 39.76 -8.28 -11.37
N ARG A 542 38.64 -8.95 -11.13
CA ARG A 542 37.74 -9.44 -12.22
C ARG A 542 37.20 -8.33 -13.11
N LEU A 543 37.00 -7.12 -12.58
CA LEU A 543 36.57 -5.94 -13.34
C LEU A 543 37.73 -5.21 -14.04
N GLY A 544 38.97 -5.60 -13.81
CA GLY A 544 40.16 -4.96 -14.38
C GLY A 544 40.49 -3.61 -13.75
N ILE A 545 40.09 -3.36 -12.50
CA ILE A 545 40.39 -2.12 -11.77
C ILE A 545 41.78 -2.22 -11.15
N ALA A 546 42.68 -1.40 -11.61
CA ALA A 546 44.07 -1.41 -11.10
C ALA A 546 44.12 -1.03 -9.59
N PRO A 547 45.05 -1.66 -8.82
CA PRO A 547 45.24 -1.30 -7.42
C PRO A 547 45.54 0.20 -7.24
N GLY A 548 44.96 0.82 -6.22
CA GLY A 548 45.15 2.24 -5.91
C GLY A 548 44.28 3.23 -6.68
N LYS A 549 43.56 2.80 -7.73
CA LYS A 549 42.57 3.66 -8.41
C LYS A 549 41.32 3.87 -7.55
N THR A 550 40.76 5.06 -7.58
CA THR A 550 39.42 5.36 -7.05
C THR A 550 38.40 5.04 -8.13
N ALA A 551 37.54 4.03 -7.91
CA ALA A 551 36.52 3.62 -8.87
C ALA A 551 35.24 4.37 -8.64
N VAL A 552 34.73 5.05 -9.66
CA VAL A 552 33.47 5.80 -9.63
C VAL A 552 32.45 5.09 -10.52
N LEU A 553 31.37 4.56 -9.93
CA LEU A 553 30.30 3.90 -10.67
C LEU A 553 29.32 4.95 -11.20
N TYR A 554 29.15 5.04 -12.50
CA TYR A 554 28.10 5.85 -13.14
C TYR A 554 26.95 4.95 -13.59
N ALA A 555 25.78 5.15 -12.98
CA ALA A 555 24.59 4.31 -13.20
C ALA A 555 23.33 5.19 -13.43
N PRO A 556 23.13 5.72 -14.65
CA PRO A 556 21.99 6.56 -14.98
C PRO A 556 20.69 5.77 -15.15
N THR A 557 19.56 6.42 -14.89
CA THR A 557 18.22 5.91 -15.14
C THR A 557 17.82 6.04 -16.61
N MET A 558 17.18 5.01 -17.16
CA MET A 558 16.53 5.10 -18.46
C MET A 558 15.40 6.16 -18.48
N ARG A 559 15.34 6.94 -19.55
CA ARG A 559 14.27 7.90 -19.81
C ARG A 559 13.23 7.30 -20.75
N ASP A 560 12.13 6.81 -20.20
CA ASP A 560 11.03 6.20 -20.97
C ASP A 560 10.17 7.21 -21.75
N TYR A 561 10.40 8.51 -21.57
CA TYR A 561 9.86 9.58 -22.40
C TYR A 561 10.77 9.97 -23.58
N GLN A 562 11.95 9.32 -23.72
CA GLN A 562 12.88 9.50 -24.83
C GLN A 562 12.97 8.23 -25.67
N VAL A 563 13.18 8.38 -26.97
CA VAL A 563 13.40 7.26 -27.90
C VAL A 563 14.90 7.05 -28.07
N GLY A 564 15.37 5.83 -27.78
CA GLY A 564 16.79 5.45 -27.87
C GLY A 564 17.63 5.93 -26.66
N TYR A 565 18.90 5.60 -26.70
CA TYR A 565 19.87 6.04 -25.70
C TYR A 565 20.36 7.45 -26.05
N VAL A 566 20.28 8.35 -25.10
CA VAL A 566 20.88 9.69 -25.17
C VAL A 566 21.81 9.83 -24.00
N PRO A 567 23.13 9.90 -24.22
CA PRO A 567 24.11 10.13 -23.17
C PRO A 567 23.76 11.41 -22.39
N ARG A 568 23.78 11.31 -21.06
CA ARG A 568 23.49 12.46 -20.17
C ARG A 568 24.76 13.16 -19.69
N LEU A 569 25.90 12.50 -19.84
CA LEU A 569 27.24 13.00 -19.51
C LEU A 569 28.16 12.80 -20.72
N ASP A 570 29.01 13.78 -20.98
CA ASP A 570 30.19 13.59 -21.81
C ASP A 570 31.23 12.78 -21.00
N LEU A 571 31.18 11.45 -21.19
CA LEU A 571 31.98 10.50 -20.43
C LEU A 571 33.48 10.69 -20.65
N GLU A 572 33.90 11.14 -21.85
CA GLU A 572 35.31 11.42 -22.15
C GLU A 572 35.77 12.68 -21.38
N ARG A 573 34.97 13.72 -21.39
CA ARG A 573 35.21 14.94 -20.63
C ARG A 573 35.33 14.66 -19.13
N ILE A 574 34.37 13.90 -18.59
CA ILE A 574 34.33 13.54 -17.17
C ILE A 574 35.59 12.70 -16.81
N SER A 575 35.89 11.65 -17.56
CA SER A 575 37.06 10.80 -17.31
C SER A 575 38.38 11.61 -17.31
N ARG A 576 38.53 12.50 -18.29
CA ARG A 576 39.71 13.40 -18.37
C ARG A 576 39.74 14.38 -17.17
N ALA A 577 38.61 14.92 -16.75
CA ALA A 577 38.53 15.87 -15.65
C ALA A 577 38.81 15.25 -14.30
N LEU A 578 38.42 13.98 -14.10
CA LEU A 578 38.73 13.19 -12.88
C LEU A 578 40.21 12.86 -12.77
N GLY A 579 40.90 12.67 -13.92
CA GLY A 579 42.32 12.40 -13.97
C GLY A 579 42.74 10.94 -13.68
N GLU A 580 44.04 10.68 -13.70
CA GLU A 580 44.57 9.30 -13.68
C GLU A 580 44.34 8.54 -12.37
N HIS A 581 44.05 9.21 -11.28
CA HIS A 581 43.77 8.56 -9.99
C HIS A 581 42.39 7.89 -9.92
N PHE A 582 41.50 8.25 -10.83
CA PHE A 582 40.15 7.72 -10.92
C PHE A 582 40.00 6.72 -12.07
N VAL A 583 38.99 5.86 -11.98
CA VAL A 583 38.49 5.05 -13.08
C VAL A 583 36.95 5.10 -13.07
N LEU A 584 36.39 5.38 -14.23
CA LEU A 584 34.92 5.45 -14.39
C LEU A 584 34.40 4.07 -14.80
N LEU A 585 33.51 3.49 -13.97
CA LEU A 585 32.77 2.27 -14.29
C LEU A 585 31.41 2.69 -14.83
N VAL A 586 31.09 2.40 -16.09
CA VAL A 586 29.85 2.83 -16.73
C VAL A 586 28.88 1.67 -16.83
N ARG A 587 27.69 1.83 -16.21
CA ARG A 587 26.59 0.89 -16.28
C ARG A 587 25.36 1.52 -16.92
N THR A 588 25.22 1.36 -18.23
CA THR A 588 23.99 1.77 -18.93
C THR A 588 22.85 0.79 -18.70
N HIS A 589 21.60 1.20 -18.97
CA HIS A 589 20.46 0.34 -18.79
C HIS A 589 20.43 -0.77 -19.87
N TYR A 590 20.12 -1.99 -19.48
CA TYR A 590 20.14 -3.20 -20.32
C TYR A 590 19.14 -3.21 -21.50
N PHE A 591 18.32 -2.17 -21.66
CA PHE A 591 17.45 -1.97 -22.83
C PHE A 591 18.15 -1.30 -24.01
N TYR A 592 19.37 -0.80 -23.78
CA TYR A 592 20.15 -0.21 -24.85
C TYR A 592 21.06 -1.28 -25.46
N ASP A 593 21.08 -1.36 -26.80
CA ASP A 593 22.10 -2.14 -27.50
C ASP A 593 23.49 -1.57 -27.16
N ARG A 594 24.55 -2.39 -27.28
CA ARG A 594 25.93 -1.93 -27.02
C ARG A 594 26.20 -0.68 -27.83
N ASP A 595 26.50 0.42 -27.13
CA ASP A 595 26.84 1.68 -27.75
C ASP A 595 28.29 1.61 -28.32
N PRO A 596 28.51 1.74 -29.62
CA PRO A 596 29.85 1.76 -30.21
C PRO A 596 30.75 2.84 -29.62
N ALA A 597 30.20 3.96 -29.17
CA ALA A 597 30.97 5.04 -28.55
C ALA A 597 31.55 4.61 -27.18
N LEU A 598 30.81 3.85 -26.38
CA LEU A 598 31.31 3.29 -25.12
C LEU A 598 32.47 2.31 -25.36
N GLN A 599 32.37 1.47 -26.39
CA GLN A 599 33.41 0.55 -26.75
C GLN A 599 34.70 1.28 -27.16
N GLN A 600 34.62 2.34 -27.95
CA GLN A 600 35.77 3.16 -28.34
C GLN A 600 36.42 3.85 -27.14
N LEU A 601 35.62 4.35 -26.18
CA LEU A 601 36.15 4.96 -24.96
C LEU A 601 36.87 3.93 -24.06
N GLN A 602 36.33 2.72 -23.99
CA GLN A 602 36.97 1.60 -23.27
C GLN A 602 38.27 1.20 -23.92
N GLU A 603 38.35 1.08 -25.26
CA GLU A 603 39.58 0.75 -26.00
C GLU A 603 40.67 1.81 -25.80
N ARG A 604 40.28 3.08 -25.57
CA ARG A 604 41.19 4.18 -25.22
C ARG A 604 41.58 4.22 -23.73
N GLY A 605 41.01 3.31 -22.90
CA GLY A 605 41.25 3.29 -21.47
C GLY A 605 40.61 4.42 -20.68
N ALA A 606 39.62 5.14 -21.26
CA ALA A 606 38.94 6.24 -20.62
C ALA A 606 37.91 5.77 -19.55
N LEU A 607 37.37 4.56 -19.69
CA LEU A 607 36.40 3.98 -18.77
C LEU A 607 36.40 2.45 -18.85
N ILE A 608 35.67 1.81 -17.94
CA ILE A 608 35.38 0.37 -17.99
C ILE A 608 33.84 0.24 -18.17
N ASP A 609 33.40 -0.38 -19.28
CA ASP A 609 31.99 -0.69 -19.51
C ASP A 609 31.60 -1.94 -18.72
N VAL A 610 30.77 -1.73 -17.67
CA VAL A 610 30.22 -2.77 -16.81
C VAL A 610 28.72 -3.00 -17.05
N SER A 611 28.15 -2.53 -18.16
CA SER A 611 26.73 -2.66 -18.50
C SER A 611 26.27 -4.12 -18.62
N GLY A 612 27.19 -5.01 -19.04
CA GLY A 612 26.95 -6.46 -19.15
C GLY A 612 27.08 -7.24 -17.85
N HIS A 613 27.57 -6.62 -16.77
CA HIS A 613 27.79 -7.34 -15.51
C HIS A 613 26.46 -7.73 -14.84
N PRO A 614 26.24 -9.02 -14.50
CA PRO A 614 24.93 -9.50 -14.07
C PRO A 614 24.55 -9.09 -12.64
N VAL A 615 25.53 -8.89 -11.75
CA VAL A 615 25.35 -8.67 -10.32
C VAL A 615 25.70 -7.22 -9.97
N VAL A 616 24.68 -6.39 -9.75
CA VAL A 616 24.88 -4.96 -9.46
C VAL A 616 25.54 -4.74 -8.09
N GLU A 617 25.29 -5.63 -7.16
CA GLU A 617 25.84 -5.60 -5.81
C GLU A 617 27.37 -5.69 -5.83
N GLU A 618 27.96 -6.48 -6.72
CA GLU A 618 29.42 -6.56 -6.92
C GLU A 618 29.98 -5.23 -7.44
N LEU A 619 29.28 -4.55 -8.35
CA LEU A 619 29.70 -3.24 -8.85
C LEU A 619 29.70 -2.18 -7.74
N CYS A 620 28.67 -2.23 -6.85
CA CYS A 620 28.62 -1.36 -5.68
C CYS A 620 29.76 -1.63 -4.71
N LEU A 621 30.10 -2.90 -4.45
CA LEU A 621 31.24 -3.28 -3.60
C LEU A 621 32.58 -2.81 -4.18
N ALA A 622 32.75 -2.86 -5.49
CA ALA A 622 33.96 -2.45 -6.19
C ALA A 622 34.16 -0.92 -6.27
N ALA A 623 33.07 -0.15 -6.18
CA ALA A 623 33.11 1.29 -6.35
C ALA A 623 33.40 2.05 -5.05
N ASP A 624 34.25 3.09 -5.14
CA ASP A 624 34.52 4.02 -4.04
C ASP A 624 33.48 5.15 -3.95
N ALA A 625 32.83 5.49 -5.09
CA ALA A 625 31.75 6.48 -5.16
C ALA A 625 30.71 6.09 -6.23
N LEU A 626 29.51 6.64 -6.10
CA LEU A 626 28.41 6.47 -7.06
C LEU A 626 28.02 7.82 -7.65
N ILE A 627 27.98 7.93 -8.98
CA ILE A 627 27.28 8.97 -9.72
C ILE A 627 26.00 8.36 -10.25
N THR A 628 24.87 8.92 -9.88
CA THR A 628 23.56 8.47 -10.37
C THR A 628 22.59 9.64 -10.44
N ASP A 629 21.39 9.39 -10.95
CA ASP A 629 20.31 10.38 -11.05
C ASP A 629 19.08 9.95 -10.22
N TYR A 630 18.07 9.38 -10.85
CA TYR A 630 16.78 8.98 -10.25
C TYR A 630 16.70 7.45 -10.04
N SER A 631 17.84 6.78 -10.04
CA SER A 631 17.92 5.33 -9.94
C SER A 631 17.78 4.85 -8.49
N SER A 632 17.04 3.74 -8.30
CA SER A 632 16.94 3.09 -6.99
C SER A 632 18.27 2.52 -6.46
N ILE A 633 19.32 2.47 -7.28
CA ILE A 633 20.66 2.03 -6.86
C ILE A 633 21.23 2.90 -5.72
N MET A 634 20.83 4.18 -5.64
CA MET A 634 21.27 5.06 -4.56
C MET A 634 20.86 4.56 -3.17
N PHE A 635 19.68 3.95 -3.06
CA PHE A 635 19.20 3.39 -1.80
C PHE A 635 19.97 2.13 -1.39
N ASP A 636 20.29 1.29 -2.35
CA ASP A 636 21.12 0.10 -2.12
C ASP A 636 22.56 0.50 -1.77
N TYR A 637 23.16 1.43 -2.52
CA TYR A 637 24.52 1.93 -2.32
C TYR A 637 24.70 2.67 -0.99
N ALA A 638 23.65 3.33 -0.48
CA ALA A 638 23.68 4.01 0.81
C ALA A 638 24.02 3.07 1.98
N ASN A 639 23.77 1.76 1.86
CA ASN A 639 24.18 0.76 2.85
C ASN A 639 25.70 0.74 3.07
N LEU A 640 26.49 1.02 2.03
CA LEU A 640 27.95 1.00 2.06
C LEU A 640 28.59 2.23 2.73
N ASP A 641 27.79 3.24 3.04
CA ASP A 641 28.25 4.53 3.61
C ASP A 641 29.39 5.18 2.81
N ARG A 642 29.30 5.11 1.49
CA ARG A 642 30.25 5.68 0.55
C ARG A 642 29.63 6.85 -0.22
N PRO A 643 30.44 7.79 -0.75
CA PRO A 643 29.95 8.99 -1.43
C PRO A 643 28.95 8.72 -2.57
N ILE A 644 27.86 9.50 -2.58
CA ILE A 644 26.85 9.52 -3.64
C ILE A 644 26.75 10.93 -4.21
N ILE A 645 26.83 11.03 -5.54
CA ILE A 645 26.65 12.27 -6.28
C ILE A 645 25.42 12.11 -7.18
N ASN A 646 24.40 12.96 -6.98
CA ASN A 646 23.23 12.98 -7.85
C ASN A 646 23.43 13.97 -8.98
N TYR A 647 23.51 13.46 -10.22
CA TYR A 647 23.53 14.26 -11.42
C TYR A 647 22.13 14.34 -12.03
N ALA A 648 21.46 15.46 -11.88
CA ALA A 648 20.02 15.62 -12.13
C ALA A 648 19.74 16.78 -13.11
N ASP A 649 20.25 16.70 -14.33
CA ASP A 649 20.18 17.71 -15.38
C ASP A 649 18.79 17.94 -15.98
N ASP A 650 17.84 17.02 -15.76
CA ASP A 650 16.48 17.07 -16.29
C ASP A 650 15.37 16.87 -15.23
N TRP A 651 15.66 17.20 -13.96
CA TRP A 651 14.78 16.98 -12.82
C TRP A 651 13.33 17.40 -13.06
N ASP A 652 13.11 18.66 -13.49
CA ASP A 652 11.76 19.19 -13.74
C ASP A 652 10.99 18.37 -14.79
N THR A 653 11.69 17.94 -15.84
CA THR A 653 11.10 17.11 -16.88
C THR A 653 10.78 15.71 -16.34
N TYR A 654 11.67 15.18 -15.52
CA TYR A 654 11.48 13.87 -14.90
C TYR A 654 10.28 13.87 -13.95
N VAL A 655 10.19 14.84 -13.04
CA VAL A 655 9.07 15.01 -12.11
C VAL A 655 7.74 15.11 -12.84
N ARG A 656 7.65 15.96 -13.87
CA ARG A 656 6.42 16.12 -14.68
C ARG A 656 6.05 14.88 -15.47
N SER A 657 7.02 14.10 -15.93
CA SER A 657 6.78 12.96 -16.82
C SER A 657 6.53 11.65 -16.07
N ARG A 658 7.22 11.45 -14.96
CA ARG A 658 7.24 10.18 -14.19
C ARG A 658 6.64 10.30 -12.80
N GLY A 659 6.64 11.49 -12.21
CA GLY A 659 6.35 11.72 -10.82
C GLY A 659 7.38 11.12 -9.88
N VAL A 660 7.52 11.71 -8.71
CA VAL A 660 8.43 11.28 -7.66
C VAL A 660 7.69 11.21 -6.33
N THR A 661 8.24 10.48 -5.38
CA THR A 661 7.64 10.26 -4.06
C THR A 661 8.13 11.26 -3.02
N PHE A 662 9.26 11.90 -3.26
CA PHE A 662 9.83 13.00 -2.45
C PHE A 662 10.78 13.84 -3.31
N ASP A 663 11.18 15.02 -2.81
CA ASP A 663 12.08 15.92 -3.52
C ASP A 663 13.55 15.57 -3.26
N LEU A 664 14.14 14.83 -4.20
CA LEU A 664 15.56 14.45 -4.14
C LEU A 664 16.50 15.66 -4.15
N LEU A 665 16.10 16.78 -4.76
CA LEU A 665 16.93 17.99 -4.91
C LEU A 665 16.70 19.02 -3.78
N SER A 666 15.94 18.69 -2.77
CA SER A 666 15.69 19.58 -1.61
C SER A 666 16.96 20.04 -0.89
N GLY A 667 18.06 19.26 -0.99
CA GLY A 667 19.28 19.51 -0.22
C GLY A 667 19.14 19.23 1.28
N LEU A 668 18.00 18.66 1.71
CA LEU A 668 17.71 18.37 3.11
C LEU A 668 18.24 17.00 3.55
N PRO A 669 18.68 16.87 4.81
CA PRO A 669 19.02 15.60 5.40
C PRO A 669 17.87 14.58 5.29
N GLY A 670 18.17 13.35 4.85
CA GLY A 670 17.18 12.30 4.66
C GLY A 670 16.50 12.28 3.29
N ASP A 671 16.46 13.39 2.53
CA ASP A 671 15.94 13.43 1.15
C ASP A 671 17.07 13.36 0.11
N THR A 672 18.16 14.05 0.37
CA THR A 672 19.33 14.11 -0.54
C THR A 672 20.44 13.21 -0.01
N PRO A 673 20.94 12.22 -0.81
CA PRO A 673 21.93 11.26 -0.33
C PRO A 673 23.39 11.78 -0.29
N GLY A 674 23.65 12.97 -0.87
CA GLY A 674 24.98 13.54 -0.95
C GLY A 674 25.04 14.81 -1.77
N VAL A 675 26.05 14.94 -2.63
CA VAL A 675 26.22 16.12 -3.48
C VAL A 675 25.25 16.12 -4.64
N LEU A 676 24.66 17.29 -4.92
CA LEU A 676 23.82 17.55 -6.08
C LEU A 676 24.64 18.28 -7.16
N ALA A 677 24.46 17.87 -8.40
CA ALA A 677 24.95 18.57 -9.60
C ALA A 677 23.85 18.55 -10.65
N THR A 678 23.59 19.70 -11.26
CA THR A 678 22.64 19.87 -12.36
C THR A 678 23.34 20.11 -13.69
N THR A 679 24.62 20.39 -13.66
CA THR A 679 25.49 20.56 -14.82
C THR A 679 26.78 19.73 -14.68
N GLU A 680 27.43 19.44 -15.83
CA GLU A 680 28.70 18.73 -15.82
C GLU A 680 29.81 19.53 -15.13
N ASP A 681 29.79 20.85 -15.23
CA ASP A 681 30.75 21.72 -14.56
C ASP A 681 30.62 21.63 -13.03
N GLU A 682 29.40 21.61 -12.50
CA GLU A 682 29.16 21.39 -11.07
C GLU A 682 29.62 20.02 -10.60
N LEU A 683 29.40 18.99 -11.43
CA LEU A 683 29.88 17.64 -11.14
C LEU A 683 31.42 17.58 -11.09
N ILE A 684 32.09 18.15 -12.09
CA ILE A 684 33.55 18.20 -12.16
C ILE A 684 34.13 18.99 -10.98
N GLU A 685 33.51 20.12 -10.65
CA GLU A 685 33.94 20.96 -9.54
C GLU A 685 33.75 20.28 -8.18
N ALA A 686 32.70 19.46 -8.02
CA ALA A 686 32.50 18.69 -6.81
C ALA A 686 33.69 17.75 -6.55
N PHE A 687 34.22 17.09 -7.58
CA PHE A 687 35.40 16.23 -7.47
C PHE A 687 36.70 17.03 -7.25
N ARG A 688 36.89 18.13 -7.98
CA ARG A 688 38.11 18.96 -7.88
C ARG A 688 38.27 19.63 -6.54
N SER A 689 37.17 20.15 -5.99
CA SER A 689 37.16 20.82 -4.67
C SER A 689 37.15 19.86 -3.48
N GLY A 690 36.93 18.55 -3.71
CA GLY A 690 36.75 17.56 -2.65
C GLY A 690 35.37 17.56 -1.97
N ARG A 691 34.42 18.38 -2.46
CA ARG A 691 33.06 18.46 -1.87
C ARG A 691 32.27 17.16 -1.97
N TRP A 692 32.64 16.27 -2.92
CA TRP A 692 31.97 14.98 -3.09
C TRP A 692 32.05 14.06 -1.86
N ASP A 693 32.99 14.31 -0.93
CA ASP A 693 33.19 13.54 0.32
C ASP A 693 33.57 14.45 1.50
N ASP A 694 33.02 15.68 1.55
CA ASP A 694 33.20 16.61 2.67
C ASP A 694 32.26 16.28 3.85
N GLU A 695 32.36 17.06 4.93
CA GLU A 695 31.52 16.90 6.12
C GLU A 695 30.02 17.02 5.82
N ARG A 696 29.64 17.94 4.91
CA ARG A 696 28.23 18.13 4.51
C ARG A 696 27.73 16.90 3.73
N ALA A 697 28.49 16.42 2.76
CA ALA A 697 28.15 15.22 2.01
C ALA A 697 28.03 13.99 2.93
N THR A 698 28.93 13.89 3.92
CA THR A 698 28.88 12.82 4.92
C THR A 698 27.63 12.91 5.80
N ALA A 699 27.27 14.11 6.28
CA ALA A 699 26.05 14.30 7.08
C ALA A 699 24.76 13.97 6.30
N LEU A 700 24.66 14.40 5.02
CA LEU A 700 23.54 14.06 4.13
C LEU A 700 23.43 12.55 3.92
N ARG A 701 24.54 11.90 3.65
CA ARG A 701 24.62 10.44 3.45
C ARG A 701 24.19 9.67 4.69
N ALA A 702 24.65 10.08 5.87
CA ALA A 702 24.26 9.45 7.13
C ALA A 702 22.75 9.56 7.39
N ALA A 703 22.15 10.74 7.19
CA ALA A 703 20.72 10.95 7.34
C ALA A 703 19.90 10.16 6.30
N PHE A 704 20.36 10.09 5.06
CA PHE A 704 19.71 9.30 4.00
C PHE A 704 19.77 7.80 4.31
N ARG A 705 20.90 7.29 4.77
CA ARG A 705 21.07 5.90 5.21
C ARG A 705 20.17 5.58 6.40
N ALA A 706 20.09 6.45 7.39
CA ALA A 706 19.21 6.26 8.55
C ALA A 706 17.74 6.15 8.14
N ARG A 707 17.28 6.92 7.14
CA ARG A 707 15.92 6.89 6.64
C ARG A 707 15.61 5.68 5.76
N PHE A 708 16.52 5.31 4.85
CA PHE A 708 16.22 4.34 3.79
C PHE A 708 16.84 2.97 3.98
N CYS A 709 17.79 2.80 4.92
CA CYS A 709 18.42 1.52 5.24
C CYS A 709 18.21 1.09 6.72
N PRO A 710 17.06 1.37 7.37
CA PRO A 710 16.91 1.09 8.80
C PRO A 710 16.88 -0.42 9.10
N TRP A 711 16.48 -1.24 8.13
CA TRP A 711 16.31 -2.69 8.30
C TRP A 711 17.37 -3.54 7.59
N ASP A 712 18.29 -2.92 6.85
CA ASP A 712 19.40 -3.60 6.19
C ASP A 712 20.57 -3.73 7.17
N ASP A 713 20.90 -4.96 7.60
CA ASP A 713 21.92 -5.28 8.59
C ASP A 713 22.69 -6.57 8.29
N GLY A 714 22.46 -7.17 7.11
CA GLY A 714 23.04 -8.45 6.72
C GLY A 714 22.15 -9.67 7.05
N HIS A 715 20.97 -9.47 7.62
CA HIS A 715 20.03 -10.52 8.03
C HIS A 715 18.64 -10.39 7.39
N ALA A 716 18.48 -9.58 6.36
CA ALA A 716 17.19 -9.38 5.69
C ALA A 716 16.64 -10.67 5.07
N ALA A 717 17.51 -11.46 4.41
CA ALA A 717 17.14 -12.74 3.83
C ALA A 717 16.62 -13.73 4.91
N GLU A 718 17.28 -13.75 6.07
CA GLU A 718 16.88 -14.59 7.19
C GLU A 718 15.48 -14.21 7.71
N ARG A 719 15.21 -12.93 7.95
CA ARG A 719 13.89 -12.45 8.38
C ARG A 719 12.80 -12.83 7.39
N VAL A 720 13.05 -12.68 6.09
CA VAL A 720 12.10 -13.06 5.03
C VAL A 720 11.83 -14.57 5.05
N VAL A 721 12.87 -15.42 5.16
CA VAL A 721 12.69 -16.87 5.19
C VAL A 721 11.94 -17.31 6.46
N ARG A 722 12.28 -16.76 7.60
CA ARG A 722 11.57 -17.04 8.87
C ARG A 722 10.08 -16.69 8.76
N ARG A 723 9.75 -15.53 8.19
CA ARG A 723 8.36 -15.08 8.02
C ARG A 723 7.58 -15.93 7.04
N VAL A 724 8.14 -16.16 5.85
CA VAL A 724 7.40 -16.70 4.70
C VAL A 724 7.43 -18.22 4.65
N PHE A 725 8.58 -18.85 4.93
CA PHE A 725 8.76 -20.29 4.81
C PHE A 725 8.55 -21.02 6.14
N LEU A 726 8.96 -20.40 7.26
CA LEU A 726 8.83 -21.00 8.59
C LEU A 726 7.59 -20.50 9.36
N GLY A 727 6.83 -19.54 8.81
CA GLY A 727 5.59 -19.04 9.39
C GLY A 727 5.75 -18.29 10.73
N GLN A 728 6.96 -17.83 11.06
CA GLN A 728 7.22 -17.13 12.31
C GLN A 728 6.65 -15.71 12.25
N GLU A 729 5.88 -15.32 13.25
CA GLU A 729 5.33 -13.96 13.36
C GLU A 729 6.33 -12.98 13.98
N ALA A 730 6.99 -13.38 15.06
CA ALA A 730 8.06 -12.61 15.67
C ALA A 730 9.38 -12.83 14.91
N LEU A 731 9.91 -11.76 14.34
CA LEU A 731 11.17 -11.78 13.60
C LEU A 731 12.31 -11.21 14.44
N PRO A 732 13.56 -11.62 14.18
CA PRO A 732 14.70 -10.96 14.79
C PRO A 732 14.71 -9.47 14.47
N GLU A 733 14.89 -8.63 15.50
CA GLU A 733 15.04 -7.19 15.32
C GLU A 733 16.31 -6.88 14.52
N PRO A 734 16.29 -5.84 13.67
CA PRO A 734 17.49 -5.37 13.01
C PRO A 734 18.54 -4.89 14.02
N LEU A 735 19.80 -5.20 13.73
CA LEU A 735 20.91 -4.71 14.55
C LEU A 735 20.91 -3.17 14.62
N PRO A 736 21.20 -2.56 15.77
CA PRO A 736 21.45 -1.12 15.88
C PRO A 736 22.49 -0.67 14.85
N GLN A 737 22.36 0.53 14.32
CA GLN A 737 23.20 1.01 13.21
C GLN A 737 24.71 1.02 13.57
N GLU A 738 25.04 1.30 14.82
CA GLU A 738 26.37 1.32 15.40
C GLU A 738 27.02 -0.09 15.51
N GLU A 739 26.21 -1.14 15.56
CA GLU A 739 26.67 -2.53 15.66
C GLU A 739 26.85 -3.20 14.29
N ARG A 740 26.42 -2.52 13.21
CA ARG A 740 26.48 -3.08 11.85
C ARG A 740 27.88 -2.97 11.27
N THR A 741 28.47 -4.10 10.91
CA THR A 741 29.75 -4.15 10.19
C THR A 741 29.47 -4.06 8.69
N VAL A 742 29.89 -2.96 8.06
CA VAL A 742 29.77 -2.76 6.62
C VAL A 742 31.03 -3.22 5.91
N ALA A 743 30.89 -3.75 4.69
CA ALA A 743 32.03 -4.14 3.86
C ALA A 743 33.07 -3.01 3.75
N PRO A 744 34.37 -3.32 3.89
CA PRO A 744 35.42 -2.31 3.87
C PRO A 744 35.42 -1.54 2.55
N THR A 745 35.81 -0.26 2.59
CA THR A 745 36.02 0.49 1.35
C THR A 745 37.11 -0.17 0.52
N PRO A 746 37.07 -0.07 -0.82
CA PRO A 746 38.10 -0.65 -1.67
C PRO A 746 39.53 -0.21 -1.30
N ARG A 747 39.67 1.05 -0.88
CA ARG A 747 40.95 1.60 -0.41
C ARG A 747 41.42 0.97 0.91
N ALA A 748 40.47 0.77 1.87
CA ALA A 748 40.80 0.08 3.12
C ALA A 748 41.17 -1.40 2.88
N ALA A 749 40.44 -2.07 1.98
CA ALA A 749 40.76 -3.45 1.57
C ALA A 749 42.17 -3.54 0.94
N ALA A 750 42.49 -2.63 0.02
CA ALA A 750 43.82 -2.59 -0.60
C ALA A 750 44.97 -2.29 0.39
N ALA A 751 44.71 -1.43 1.38
CA ALA A 751 45.70 -1.14 2.44
C ALA A 751 45.90 -2.35 3.36
N ALA A 752 44.83 -3.05 3.73
CA ALA A 752 44.93 -4.28 4.53
C ALA A 752 45.74 -5.38 3.81
N ALA A 753 45.68 -5.43 2.47
CA ALA A 753 46.47 -6.33 1.65
C ALA A 753 47.91 -5.81 1.33
N GLY A 754 48.29 -4.64 1.85
CA GLY A 754 49.59 -4.04 1.60
C GLY A 754 49.78 -3.49 0.17
N LEU A 755 48.73 -3.34 -0.61
CA LEU A 755 48.77 -2.86 -2.00
C LEU A 755 48.85 -1.34 -2.11
N VAL A 756 48.45 -0.60 -1.08
CA VAL A 756 48.51 0.87 -0.98
C VAL A 756 48.75 1.31 0.45
N THR A 757 49.39 2.49 0.61
CA THR A 757 49.60 3.09 1.92
C THR A 757 48.46 4.09 2.20
N LEU A 758 47.79 3.97 3.35
CA LEU A 758 46.80 4.98 3.78
C LEU A 758 47.54 6.25 4.23
N PRO A 759 47.10 7.46 3.82
CA PRO A 759 47.64 8.68 4.43
C PRO A 759 47.27 8.67 5.93
N ALA A 760 48.22 9.17 6.74
CA ALA A 760 47.97 9.32 8.17
C ALA A 760 46.66 10.13 8.42
N PRO A 761 45.86 9.77 9.43
CA PRO A 761 44.65 10.50 9.73
C PRO A 761 44.98 11.98 9.94
N ARG A 762 44.31 12.89 9.22
CA ARG A 762 44.45 14.34 9.45
C ARG A 762 44.16 14.60 10.91
N ARG A 763 45.19 14.91 11.70
CA ARG A 763 45.01 15.35 13.08
C ARG A 763 44.14 16.62 13.02
N GLY A 764 42.95 16.56 13.63
CA GLY A 764 42.09 17.70 13.74
C GLY A 764 42.87 18.90 14.27
N CYS A 765 42.86 19.99 13.52
CA CYS A 765 43.43 21.26 13.97
C CYS A 765 42.53 21.72 15.13
N SER A 766 42.99 21.52 16.38
CA SER A 766 42.34 22.09 17.55
C SER A 766 42.46 23.60 17.43
N MET A 767 41.36 24.26 17.10
CA MET A 767 41.24 25.68 17.30
C MET A 767 41.34 25.93 18.80
N ARG A 768 42.37 26.65 19.22
CA ARG A 768 42.43 27.38 20.49
C ARG A 768 41.63 28.66 20.32
#